data_6c2584ced6465975a646fe2791054a62
#
_entry.id   6c2584ced6465975a646fe2791054a62
#
_cell.length_a   1.000
_cell.length_b   1.000
_cell.length_c   1.000
_cell.angle_alpha   90.00
_cell.angle_beta   90.00
_cell.angle_gamma   90.00
#
_symmetry.space_group_name_H-M   'P 1'
#
loop_
_entity.id
_entity.type
_entity.pdbx_description
1 polymer ?
#
loop_
_entity_poly.entity_id
_entity_poly.type
_entity_poly.pdbx_seq_one_letter_code
_entity_poly.pdbx_strand_id
1 'polypeptide(L)'
;MELSAKYDPSQVEDKWYAYWLKNKFFHSEPDEREPYTIVIPPPNVTGILHMGHVLNNTLNDVLVRKARMDGKNACWIPGTDHASIATESKVVARLKSQGINKEDLTREEFLKYAWEWKEEHGGIILSQLRKLGASCDWDRTKFTMDPDLTESVINTFVYFYKKGLIYRGVRMVNWDPEGHTAVSDEEVVHKETKSHFYHLRYYISDGNGNRTDKYIIVATTRPETIMADAAVSINPDDERYHWLKGKKVLIPLIDKEIPVIEDSYVEIGFGTGCLKVTPAHDVNDYEIGLRHNLPVIDIIDDHGKLNEKAQILVGEDRFVARKKIQKMLEEAGCLEKVEEYVSPVGYSERTNAVIEPRLSTQWFLKMGHLAEMALDSVESGRVKLIPDKYRNTYKHWMETVRDWCISRQLWWGQRIPAYYLPDGQYVVEATPEAALEAAKKIDPSITADQLRQDEDVLDTWFSSWLWPVSVFDAEKPGHPEHAANKDLAYYYPTNDLVTGPDILFFWVARMIMAGDEFMNAEPFHNVYLTGIVRDKLGRKMSKTLGNSPDPLDLIAKYGADAVRIGMLLCASAGNDIFYDESQVEQGRNFCGKIWNSYRLVKGWAVSEEIGQPQSSAIAVKWFRNKLSQTIATVEDHYAKFRISDALMSIYKLFWDDYCSWYLELIKPAYGQPIDKVTYTETLGFFEALLKMIHPVMPFITEELWQDMAERKEGETIMFQPTPVAGEFDEAFISSFELAEEAVNAIRGIRQQKNISPKEELQVMFKGDFPAEMLAVVAKLANTSSVEVVADFGNTSEGVSQMVRTVEMYVPLTGKVNVEEEIAKLEAELDYQKKFLESVRRKLSNEKFTAHAPEKVVAVERQKEADSLSKIDSYEAQLKALKSM
;
A
#
# COMPACT_ATOMS: atom_id res chain seq x y z
N MET A 1 30.19 26.57 -9.34
CA MET A 1 30.27 26.52 -7.85
C MET A 1 31.17 25.36 -7.46
N GLU A 2 31.98 25.47 -6.42
CA GLU A 2 32.78 24.31 -5.97
C GLU A 2 31.82 23.37 -5.19
N LEU A 3 31.67 22.15 -5.69
CA LEU A 3 30.79 21.18 -5.06
C LEU A 3 31.37 20.67 -3.73
N SER A 4 30.54 20.57 -2.71
CA SER A 4 30.95 20.03 -1.42
C SER A 4 31.50 18.57 -1.53
N ALA A 5 32.36 18.18 -0.60
CA ALA A 5 32.96 16.85 -0.60
C ALA A 5 31.91 15.71 -0.45
N LYS A 6 30.76 16.01 0.13
CA LYS A 6 29.65 15.08 0.33
C LYS A 6 28.34 15.78 -0.02
N TYR A 7 27.39 15.01 -0.50
CA TYR A 7 26.02 15.49 -0.66
C TYR A 7 25.40 15.77 0.71
N ASP A 8 24.79 16.96 0.85
CA ASP A 8 24.08 17.38 2.05
C ASP A 8 22.64 17.76 1.68
N PRO A 9 21.66 16.88 1.90
CA PRO A 9 20.25 17.15 1.54
C PRO A 9 19.69 18.39 2.19
N SER A 10 20.11 18.71 3.41
CA SER A 10 19.56 19.84 4.18
C SER A 10 19.82 21.21 3.53
N GLN A 11 20.85 21.31 2.71
CA GLN A 11 21.17 22.53 1.98
C GLN A 11 20.54 22.61 0.60
N VAL A 12 20.02 21.48 0.11
CA VAL A 12 19.53 21.34 -1.26
C VAL A 12 18.00 21.31 -1.30
N GLU A 13 17.36 20.58 -0.40
CA GLU A 13 15.93 20.31 -0.47
C GLU A 13 15.07 21.55 -0.28
N ASP A 14 15.29 22.31 0.80
CA ASP A 14 14.49 23.51 1.06
C ASP A 14 14.73 24.61 0.00
N LYS A 15 15.95 24.71 -0.51
CA LYS A 15 16.32 25.64 -1.58
C LYS A 15 15.51 25.37 -2.85
N TRP A 16 15.50 24.12 -3.33
CA TRP A 16 14.82 23.79 -4.59
C TRP A 16 13.32 23.75 -4.44
N TYR A 17 12.81 23.30 -3.31
CA TYR A 17 11.37 23.30 -3.08
C TYR A 17 10.83 24.74 -3.06
N ALA A 18 11.53 25.68 -2.41
CA ALA A 18 11.17 27.09 -2.43
C ALA A 18 11.26 27.71 -3.84
N TYR A 19 12.27 27.28 -4.63
CA TYR A 19 12.41 27.71 -6.02
C TYR A 19 11.23 27.25 -6.88
N TRP A 20 10.83 25.99 -6.77
CA TRP A 20 9.69 25.45 -7.52
C TRP A 20 8.37 26.14 -7.14
N LEU A 21 8.15 26.40 -5.85
CA LEU A 21 6.96 27.13 -5.39
C LEU A 21 6.94 28.59 -5.88
N LYS A 22 8.08 29.28 -5.79
CA LYS A 22 8.20 30.68 -6.27
C LYS A 22 7.83 30.81 -7.74
N ASN A 23 8.25 29.85 -8.55
CA ASN A 23 8.00 29.85 -9.98
C ASN A 23 6.68 29.16 -10.37
N LYS A 24 5.88 28.70 -9.39
CA LYS A 24 4.61 27.98 -9.62
C LYS A 24 4.71 26.77 -10.56
N PHE A 25 5.81 26.02 -10.52
CA PHE A 25 6.04 24.91 -11.44
C PHE A 25 5.09 23.75 -11.25
N PHE A 26 4.39 23.67 -10.11
CA PHE A 26 3.38 22.65 -9.83
C PHE A 26 1.98 23.05 -10.26
N HIS A 27 1.76 24.34 -10.52
CA HIS A 27 0.46 24.87 -10.89
C HIS A 27 0.10 24.52 -12.33
N SER A 28 -1.15 24.12 -12.53
CA SER A 28 -1.69 23.75 -13.83
C SER A 28 -2.96 24.55 -14.13
N GLU A 29 -3.00 25.10 -15.33
CA GLU A 29 -4.19 25.73 -15.95
C GLU A 29 -4.49 24.99 -17.24
N PRO A 30 -5.78 24.84 -17.63
CA PRO A 30 -6.16 24.25 -18.91
C PRO A 30 -5.48 24.94 -20.08
N ASP A 31 -4.77 24.16 -20.89
CA ASP A 31 -4.09 24.62 -22.10
C ASP A 31 -4.24 23.61 -23.25
N GLU A 32 -3.45 23.70 -24.32
CA GLU A 32 -3.52 22.85 -25.49
C GLU A 32 -2.82 21.49 -25.33
N ARG A 33 -2.05 21.31 -24.24
CA ARG A 33 -1.35 20.04 -23.96
C ARG A 33 -2.33 18.97 -23.51
N GLU A 34 -1.94 17.73 -23.69
CA GLU A 34 -2.66 16.60 -23.11
C GLU A 34 -2.65 16.70 -21.58
N PRO A 35 -3.81 16.69 -20.92
CA PRO A 35 -3.85 16.70 -19.45
C PRO A 35 -3.34 15.38 -18.86
N TYR A 36 -2.68 15.47 -17.73
CA TYR A 36 -2.39 14.33 -16.89
C TYR A 36 -2.79 14.65 -15.44
N THR A 37 -3.87 14.09 -15.01
CA THR A 37 -4.49 14.46 -13.74
C THR A 37 -4.46 13.31 -12.76
N ILE A 38 -4.02 13.60 -11.55
CA ILE A 38 -4.14 12.72 -10.39
C ILE A 38 -4.80 13.50 -9.25
N VAL A 39 -5.74 12.86 -8.55
CA VAL A 39 -6.24 13.34 -7.26
C VAL A 39 -5.57 12.56 -6.14
N ILE A 40 -5.11 13.26 -5.10
CA ILE A 40 -4.52 12.60 -3.94
C ILE A 40 -5.58 11.75 -3.23
N PRO A 41 -5.25 10.54 -2.73
CA PRO A 41 -6.04 9.95 -1.65
C PRO A 41 -5.95 10.88 -0.43
N PRO A 42 -7.01 11.64 -0.09
CA PRO A 42 -6.89 12.72 0.88
C PRO A 42 -6.62 12.14 2.28
N PRO A 43 -5.46 12.42 2.89
CA PRO A 43 -5.15 11.86 4.20
C PRO A 43 -6.12 12.38 5.27
N ASN A 44 -6.55 11.50 6.15
CA ASN A 44 -7.38 11.81 7.30
C ASN A 44 -6.66 12.76 8.26
N VAL A 45 -7.32 13.83 8.70
CA VAL A 45 -6.78 14.80 9.67
C VAL A 45 -6.68 14.24 11.10
N THR A 46 -6.28 12.98 11.23
CA THR A 46 -6.19 12.24 12.50
C THR A 46 -4.80 12.22 13.12
N GLY A 47 -3.83 12.87 12.50
CA GLY A 47 -2.43 12.97 12.97
C GLY A 47 -1.43 13.01 11.82
N ILE A 48 -0.16 12.67 12.11
CA ILE A 48 0.95 12.69 11.14
C ILE A 48 0.85 11.56 10.10
N LEU A 49 1.53 11.69 8.98
CA LEU A 49 1.65 10.63 7.97
C LEU A 49 2.50 9.45 8.50
N HIS A 50 2.32 8.27 7.93
CA HIS A 50 3.13 7.06 8.18
C HIS A 50 3.76 6.58 6.86
N MET A 51 4.64 5.56 6.92
CA MET A 51 5.39 5.09 5.75
C MET A 51 4.51 4.59 4.59
N GLY A 52 3.30 4.13 4.86
CA GLY A 52 2.32 3.82 3.79
C GLY A 52 1.90 5.06 2.98
N HIS A 53 1.75 6.21 3.63
CA HIS A 53 1.50 7.48 2.93
C HIS A 53 2.73 7.95 2.16
N VAL A 54 3.95 7.75 2.71
CA VAL A 54 5.20 8.06 2.00
C VAL A 54 5.28 7.29 0.69
N LEU A 55 5.03 5.98 0.74
CA LEU A 55 5.00 5.15 -0.46
C LEU A 55 3.98 5.64 -1.48
N ASN A 56 2.73 5.82 -1.04
CA ASN A 56 1.63 6.23 -1.92
C ASN A 56 1.92 7.57 -2.59
N ASN A 57 2.30 8.58 -1.81
CA ASN A 57 2.55 9.92 -2.35
C ASN A 57 3.83 10.00 -3.20
N THR A 58 4.83 9.16 -2.90
CA THR A 58 6.02 9.06 -3.76
C THR A 58 5.65 8.47 -5.13
N LEU A 59 4.80 7.43 -5.18
CA LEU A 59 4.33 6.86 -6.44
C LEU A 59 3.51 7.88 -7.24
N ASN A 60 2.58 8.60 -6.61
CA ASN A 60 1.85 9.68 -7.26
C ASN A 60 2.81 10.72 -7.87
N ASP A 61 3.78 11.18 -7.09
CA ASP A 61 4.73 12.21 -7.51
C ASP A 61 5.61 11.75 -8.67
N VAL A 62 6.05 10.48 -8.66
CA VAL A 62 6.83 9.89 -9.77
C VAL A 62 6.04 9.93 -11.07
N LEU A 63 4.78 9.52 -11.05
CA LEU A 63 3.91 9.52 -12.23
C LEU A 63 3.66 10.95 -12.73
N VAL A 64 3.39 11.88 -11.83
CA VAL A 64 3.15 13.30 -12.16
C VAL A 64 4.39 13.97 -12.73
N ARG A 65 5.57 13.73 -12.13
CA ARG A 65 6.84 14.28 -12.64
C ARG A 65 7.20 13.69 -14.00
N LYS A 66 7.02 12.38 -14.18
CA LYS A 66 7.21 11.72 -15.47
C LYS A 66 6.31 12.34 -16.54
N ALA A 67 5.02 12.53 -16.23
CA ALA A 67 4.08 13.16 -17.17
C ALA A 67 4.49 14.59 -17.56
N ARG A 68 4.98 15.41 -16.61
CA ARG A 68 5.52 16.75 -16.93
C ARG A 68 6.71 16.67 -17.87
N MET A 69 7.64 15.75 -17.63
CA MET A 69 8.80 15.56 -18.48
C MET A 69 8.42 15.00 -19.87
N ASP A 70 7.31 14.29 -19.97
CA ASP A 70 6.74 13.82 -21.24
C ASP A 70 5.95 14.92 -21.99
N GLY A 71 5.97 16.15 -21.46
CA GLY A 71 5.35 17.32 -22.10
C GLY A 71 3.84 17.46 -21.83
N LYS A 72 3.26 16.67 -20.96
CA LYS A 72 1.84 16.77 -20.57
C LYS A 72 1.62 17.92 -19.60
N ASN A 73 0.38 18.41 -19.57
CA ASN A 73 -0.07 19.35 -18.54
C ASN A 73 -0.50 18.57 -17.29
N ALA A 74 0.43 18.39 -16.36
CA ALA A 74 0.21 17.56 -15.20
C ALA A 74 -0.39 18.36 -14.04
N CYS A 75 -1.51 17.90 -13.52
CA CYS A 75 -2.24 18.46 -12.40
C CYS A 75 -2.39 17.40 -11.30
N TRP A 76 -1.77 17.62 -10.16
CA TRP A 76 -1.93 16.78 -8.98
C TRP A 76 -2.63 17.55 -7.87
N ILE A 77 -3.91 17.23 -7.63
CA ILE A 77 -4.74 17.92 -6.65
C ILE A 77 -4.45 17.40 -5.25
N PRO A 78 -3.95 18.22 -4.32
CA PRO A 78 -3.78 17.87 -2.93
C PRO A 78 -5.06 18.12 -2.13
N GLY A 79 -5.17 17.44 -0.99
CA GLY A 79 -6.23 17.72 -0.03
C GLY A 79 -6.17 16.82 1.19
N THR A 80 -7.14 17.03 2.09
CA THR A 80 -7.30 16.26 3.33
C THR A 80 -8.75 15.88 3.56
N ASP A 81 -8.96 14.76 4.26
CA ASP A 81 -10.29 14.26 4.60
C ASP A 81 -10.62 14.57 6.07
N HIS A 82 -11.86 15.00 6.32
CA HIS A 82 -12.36 15.27 7.67
C HIS A 82 -12.51 14.02 8.53
N ALA A 83 -12.66 12.84 7.89
CA ALA A 83 -12.64 11.51 8.52
C ALA A 83 -13.60 11.37 9.71
N SER A 84 -14.80 11.87 9.59
CA SER A 84 -15.91 11.85 10.57
C SER A 84 -15.62 11.20 11.93
N ILE A 85 -15.92 9.92 12.09
CA ILE A 85 -15.77 9.17 13.34
C ILE A 85 -14.30 9.13 13.84
N ALA A 86 -13.33 9.00 12.94
CA ALA A 86 -11.93 8.88 13.33
C ALA A 86 -11.39 10.19 13.93
N THR A 87 -11.76 11.33 13.36
CA THR A 87 -11.38 12.65 13.87
C THR A 87 -12.15 13.00 15.12
N GLU A 88 -13.48 12.79 15.14
CA GLU A 88 -14.28 13.04 16.33
C GLU A 88 -13.77 12.28 17.54
N SER A 89 -13.43 10.99 17.38
CA SER A 89 -12.85 10.18 18.46
C SER A 89 -11.53 10.78 19.00
N LYS A 90 -10.70 11.35 18.15
CA LYS A 90 -9.46 12.03 18.57
C LYS A 90 -9.72 13.33 19.32
N VAL A 91 -10.68 14.13 18.85
CA VAL A 91 -11.09 15.36 19.51
C VAL A 91 -11.68 15.05 20.88
N VAL A 92 -12.58 14.06 20.98
CA VAL A 92 -13.16 13.59 22.26
C VAL A 92 -12.07 13.13 23.22
N ALA A 93 -11.11 12.33 22.75
CA ALA A 93 -10.00 11.87 23.60
C ALA A 93 -9.14 13.05 24.10
N ARG A 94 -8.87 14.05 23.26
CA ARG A 94 -8.15 15.29 23.64
C ARG A 94 -8.92 16.07 24.69
N LEU A 95 -10.22 16.29 24.49
CA LEU A 95 -11.09 16.99 25.43
C LEU A 95 -11.13 16.28 26.77
N LYS A 96 -11.30 14.96 26.76
CA LYS A 96 -11.31 14.14 27.99
C LYS A 96 -10.00 14.23 28.76
N SER A 97 -8.86 14.31 28.07
CA SER A 97 -7.55 14.54 28.73
C SER A 97 -7.43 15.92 29.38
N GLN A 98 -8.26 16.87 28.96
CA GLN A 98 -8.38 18.22 29.52
C GLN A 98 -9.49 18.32 30.57
N GLY A 99 -10.18 17.23 30.88
CA GLY A 99 -11.28 17.18 31.84
C GLY A 99 -12.62 17.69 31.29
N ILE A 100 -12.78 17.76 29.98
CA ILE A 100 -14.01 18.20 29.28
C ILE A 100 -14.68 16.96 28.70
N ASN A 101 -15.96 16.73 29.02
CA ASN A 101 -16.77 15.69 28.41
C ASN A 101 -17.58 16.25 27.23
N LYS A 102 -17.72 15.48 26.18
CA LYS A 102 -18.52 15.90 25.02
C LYS A 102 -19.98 16.19 25.38
N GLU A 103 -20.55 15.39 26.28
CA GLU A 103 -21.95 15.51 26.74
C GLU A 103 -22.24 16.84 27.46
N ASP A 104 -21.21 17.53 27.96
CA ASP A 104 -21.33 18.83 28.63
C ASP A 104 -21.30 20.00 27.63
N LEU A 105 -21.07 19.74 26.33
CA LEU A 105 -20.93 20.74 25.28
C LEU A 105 -22.17 20.78 24.39
N THR A 106 -22.42 21.97 23.82
CA THR A 106 -23.29 22.09 22.63
C THR A 106 -22.52 21.62 21.38
N ARG A 107 -23.26 21.31 20.30
CA ARG A 107 -22.67 20.97 19.00
C ARG A 107 -21.72 22.06 18.49
N GLU A 108 -22.13 23.32 18.62
CA GLU A 108 -21.36 24.48 18.17
C GLU A 108 -20.05 24.63 18.95
N GLU A 109 -20.08 24.37 20.26
CA GLU A 109 -18.87 24.39 21.10
C GLU A 109 -17.91 23.26 20.73
N PHE A 110 -18.44 22.05 20.54
CA PHE A 110 -17.63 20.92 20.10
C PHE A 110 -16.99 21.16 18.74
N LEU A 111 -17.75 21.69 17.78
CA LEU A 111 -17.23 21.94 16.43
C LEU A 111 -16.07 22.94 16.43
N LYS A 112 -16.01 23.91 17.36
CA LYS A 112 -14.84 24.79 17.48
C LYS A 112 -13.57 23.98 17.77
N TYR A 113 -13.62 23.04 18.70
CA TYR A 113 -12.47 22.15 19.00
C TYR A 113 -12.11 21.25 17.83
N ALA A 114 -13.11 20.78 17.08
CA ALA A 114 -12.88 19.94 15.92
C ALA A 114 -12.20 20.73 14.77
N TRP A 115 -12.60 21.98 14.55
CA TRP A 115 -11.94 22.87 13.58
C TRP A 115 -10.52 23.24 14.00
N GLU A 116 -10.27 23.52 15.27
CA GLU A 116 -8.91 23.74 15.80
C GLU A 116 -8.01 22.51 15.57
N TRP A 117 -8.54 21.34 15.82
CA TRP A 117 -7.86 20.07 15.53
C TRP A 117 -7.50 19.93 14.05
N LYS A 118 -8.44 20.22 13.17
CA LYS A 118 -8.25 20.17 11.71
C LYS A 118 -7.15 21.14 11.26
N GLU A 119 -7.15 22.38 11.74
CA GLU A 119 -6.13 23.36 11.38
C GLU A 119 -4.73 22.90 11.79
N GLU A 120 -4.59 22.38 13.01
CA GLU A 120 -3.32 21.87 13.51
C GLU A 120 -2.81 20.69 12.67
N HIS A 121 -3.62 19.64 12.53
CA HIS A 121 -3.18 18.38 11.93
C HIS A 121 -3.16 18.42 10.40
N GLY A 122 -4.07 19.13 9.77
CA GLY A 122 -4.08 19.36 8.33
C GLY A 122 -2.82 20.10 7.87
N GLY A 123 -2.40 21.13 8.61
CA GLY A 123 -1.17 21.88 8.34
C GLY A 123 0.09 20.99 8.43
N ILE A 124 0.16 20.11 9.43
CA ILE A 124 1.28 19.15 9.58
C ILE A 124 1.33 18.21 8.38
N ILE A 125 0.21 17.61 7.98
CA ILE A 125 0.14 16.69 6.84
C ILE A 125 0.65 17.34 5.56
N LEU A 126 0.17 18.53 5.24
CA LEU A 126 0.59 19.25 4.04
C LEU A 126 2.08 19.64 4.09
N SER A 127 2.60 19.97 5.28
CA SER A 127 4.02 20.23 5.50
C SER A 127 4.86 18.96 5.27
N GLN A 128 4.43 17.81 5.76
CA GLN A 128 5.11 16.53 5.55
C GLN A 128 5.17 16.16 4.06
N LEU A 129 4.10 16.39 3.30
CA LEU A 129 4.08 16.19 1.86
C LEU A 129 5.07 17.10 1.13
N ARG A 130 5.15 18.39 1.52
CA ARG A 130 6.14 19.31 0.95
C ARG A 130 7.57 18.89 1.25
N LYS A 131 7.85 18.46 2.48
CA LYS A 131 9.18 17.94 2.85
C LYS A 131 9.55 16.66 2.11
N LEU A 132 8.57 15.83 1.77
CA LEU A 132 8.78 14.64 0.92
C LEU A 132 9.09 15.02 -0.55
N GLY A 133 8.88 16.27 -0.94
CA GLY A 133 9.08 16.76 -2.29
C GLY A 133 7.87 16.58 -3.22
N ALA A 134 6.68 16.37 -2.66
CA ALA A 134 5.46 16.22 -3.44
C ALA A 134 5.18 17.44 -4.31
N SER A 135 4.99 17.23 -5.61
CA SER A 135 4.79 18.28 -6.60
C SER A 135 3.30 18.55 -6.86
N CYS A 136 2.53 18.65 -5.78
CA CYS A 136 1.11 18.96 -5.82
C CYS A 136 0.87 20.40 -6.29
N ASP A 137 -0.25 20.63 -6.97
CA ASP A 137 -0.77 21.97 -7.22
C ASP A 137 -1.39 22.54 -5.94
N TRP A 138 -0.55 23.20 -5.14
CA TRP A 138 -0.95 23.70 -3.82
C TRP A 138 -1.99 24.80 -3.88
N ASP A 139 -2.13 25.50 -5.01
CA ASP A 139 -3.15 26.54 -5.21
C ASP A 139 -4.56 25.90 -5.29
N ARG A 140 -4.64 24.57 -5.59
CA ARG A 140 -5.87 23.78 -5.69
C ARG A 140 -6.12 22.90 -4.45
N THR A 141 -5.48 23.20 -3.33
CA THR A 141 -5.66 22.41 -2.09
C THR A 141 -7.12 22.43 -1.62
N LYS A 142 -7.70 21.26 -1.37
CA LYS A 142 -9.09 21.10 -0.91
C LYS A 142 -9.18 20.33 0.41
N PHE A 143 -10.22 20.60 1.16
CA PHE A 143 -10.61 19.85 2.34
C PHE A 143 -12.05 19.37 2.17
N THR A 144 -12.34 18.12 2.50
CA THR A 144 -13.66 17.51 2.22
C THR A 144 -14.84 18.22 2.89
N MET A 145 -14.61 19.09 3.86
CA MET A 145 -15.64 19.94 4.46
C MET A 145 -15.49 21.43 4.11
N ASP A 146 -14.75 21.78 3.05
CA ASP A 146 -14.80 23.15 2.52
C ASP A 146 -16.25 23.47 2.12
N PRO A 147 -16.68 24.75 2.21
CA PRO A 147 -18.07 25.12 1.99
C PRO A 147 -18.63 24.65 0.65
N ASP A 148 -17.86 24.80 -0.43
CA ASP A 148 -18.23 24.38 -1.77
C ASP A 148 -18.35 22.85 -1.89
N LEU A 149 -17.44 22.08 -1.29
CA LEU A 149 -17.50 20.62 -1.25
C LEU A 149 -18.68 20.14 -0.37
N THR A 150 -18.94 20.82 0.73
CA THR A 150 -20.10 20.53 1.59
C THR A 150 -21.41 20.73 0.83
N GLU A 151 -21.52 21.81 0.06
CA GLU A 151 -22.70 22.07 -0.79
C GLU A 151 -22.89 20.93 -1.81
N SER A 152 -21.82 20.49 -2.46
CA SER A 152 -21.84 19.35 -3.37
C SER A 152 -22.38 18.06 -2.71
N VAL A 153 -21.91 17.76 -1.50
CA VAL A 153 -22.37 16.59 -0.74
C VAL A 153 -23.85 16.69 -0.39
N ILE A 154 -24.30 17.83 0.07
CA ILE A 154 -25.71 18.10 0.40
C ILE A 154 -26.59 17.97 -0.84
N ASN A 155 -26.21 18.57 -1.95
CA ASN A 155 -26.93 18.47 -3.22
C ASN A 155 -27.00 17.03 -3.72
N THR A 156 -25.94 16.26 -3.55
CA THR A 156 -25.89 14.82 -3.87
C THR A 156 -26.91 14.03 -3.05
N PHE A 157 -26.99 14.29 -1.74
CA PHE A 157 -28.00 13.66 -0.90
C PHE A 157 -29.41 13.98 -1.36
N VAL A 158 -29.72 15.25 -1.60
CA VAL A 158 -31.03 15.69 -2.07
C VAL A 158 -31.37 15.08 -3.43
N TYR A 159 -30.39 15.01 -4.34
CA TYR A 159 -30.58 14.38 -5.64
C TYR A 159 -30.96 12.90 -5.51
N PHE A 160 -30.23 12.11 -4.76
CA PHE A 160 -30.53 10.69 -4.58
C PHE A 160 -31.84 10.47 -3.81
N TYR A 161 -32.15 11.33 -2.86
CA TYR A 161 -33.42 11.27 -2.16
C TYR A 161 -34.60 11.51 -3.12
N LYS A 162 -34.57 12.56 -3.93
CA LYS A 162 -35.57 12.85 -4.93
C LYS A 162 -35.68 11.76 -6.00
N LYS A 163 -34.62 11.07 -6.29
CA LYS A 163 -34.58 9.89 -7.18
C LYS A 163 -35.12 8.61 -6.51
N GLY A 164 -35.36 8.63 -5.21
CA GLY A 164 -35.90 7.49 -4.44
C GLY A 164 -34.84 6.42 -4.14
N LEU A 165 -33.56 6.77 -4.26
CA LEU A 165 -32.43 5.90 -3.92
C LEU A 165 -32.00 6.08 -2.46
N ILE A 166 -32.13 7.28 -1.88
CA ILE A 166 -31.96 7.48 -0.44
C ILE A 166 -33.31 7.34 0.26
N TYR A 167 -33.32 6.60 1.34
CA TYR A 167 -34.49 6.40 2.18
C TYR A 167 -34.12 6.33 3.66
N ARG A 168 -35.09 6.66 4.53
CA ARG A 168 -34.96 6.49 5.97
C ARG A 168 -35.74 5.27 6.41
N GLY A 169 -35.15 4.38 7.19
CA GLY A 169 -35.80 3.15 7.58
C GLY A 169 -35.15 2.46 8.78
N VAL A 170 -35.89 1.54 9.40
CA VAL A 170 -35.38 0.68 10.47
C VAL A 170 -34.75 -0.54 9.85
N ARG A 171 -33.46 -0.75 10.13
CA ARG A 171 -32.73 -1.94 9.73
C ARG A 171 -31.75 -2.39 10.81
N MET A 172 -31.33 -3.63 10.73
CA MET A 172 -30.21 -4.12 11.52
C MET A 172 -28.93 -3.42 11.03
N VAL A 173 -28.24 -2.75 11.95
CA VAL A 173 -26.97 -2.06 11.69
C VAL A 173 -25.90 -2.57 12.64
N ASN A 174 -24.65 -2.35 12.26
CA ASN A 174 -23.51 -2.51 13.14
C ASN A 174 -23.38 -1.28 14.02
N TRP A 175 -23.61 -1.43 15.32
CA TRP A 175 -23.52 -0.34 16.28
C TRP A 175 -22.19 -0.37 17.01
N ASP A 176 -21.49 0.74 17.03
CA ASP A 176 -20.29 0.94 17.85
C ASP A 176 -20.68 1.58 19.19
N PRO A 177 -20.67 0.82 20.30
CA PRO A 177 -21.12 1.34 21.60
C PRO A 177 -20.13 2.26 22.28
N GLU A 178 -18.88 2.36 21.83
CA GLU A 178 -17.91 3.36 22.29
C GLU A 178 -17.94 4.64 21.45
N GLY A 179 -18.14 4.49 20.15
CA GLY A 179 -18.33 5.60 19.23
C GLY A 179 -19.73 6.17 19.24
N HIS A 180 -20.70 5.48 19.85
CA HIS A 180 -22.13 5.82 19.91
C HIS A 180 -22.73 6.08 18.52
N THR A 181 -22.33 5.31 17.51
CA THR A 181 -22.74 5.51 16.13
C THR A 181 -22.88 4.19 15.37
N ALA A 182 -23.71 4.18 14.34
CA ALA A 182 -23.71 3.12 13.35
C ALA A 182 -22.42 3.18 12.52
N VAL A 183 -21.93 2.01 12.12
CA VAL A 183 -20.81 1.85 11.20
C VAL A 183 -21.24 0.95 10.04
N SER A 184 -20.60 1.09 8.88
CA SER A 184 -20.90 0.26 7.72
C SER A 184 -20.29 -1.15 7.86
N ASP A 185 -20.76 -2.09 7.05
CA ASP A 185 -20.28 -3.48 7.10
C ASP A 185 -18.76 -3.57 6.86
N GLU A 186 -18.24 -2.71 5.97
CA GLU A 186 -16.81 -2.66 5.64
C GLU A 186 -15.95 -2.12 6.79
N GLU A 187 -16.52 -1.33 7.71
CA GLU A 187 -15.82 -0.79 8.90
C GLU A 187 -15.75 -1.81 10.06
N VAL A 188 -16.30 -3.02 9.86
CA VAL A 188 -16.25 -4.10 10.84
C VAL A 188 -15.11 -5.06 10.55
N VAL A 189 -14.14 -5.11 11.47
CA VAL A 189 -12.99 -6.01 11.37
C VAL A 189 -13.26 -7.27 12.17
N HIS A 190 -13.36 -8.41 11.51
CA HIS A 190 -13.56 -9.69 12.16
C HIS A 190 -12.24 -10.24 12.69
N LYS A 191 -12.19 -10.55 13.98
CA LYS A 191 -11.02 -11.14 14.66
C LYS A 191 -11.42 -12.46 15.30
N GLU A 192 -10.62 -13.48 15.10
CA GLU A 192 -10.76 -14.73 15.85
C GLU A 192 -10.58 -14.44 17.36
N THR A 193 -11.63 -14.62 18.10
CA THR A 193 -11.68 -14.29 19.53
C THR A 193 -12.02 -15.53 20.33
N LYS A 194 -11.22 -15.80 21.35
CA LYS A 194 -11.52 -16.87 22.31
C LYS A 194 -12.74 -16.48 23.12
N SER A 195 -13.75 -17.33 23.11
CA SER A 195 -15.02 -17.19 23.78
C SER A 195 -15.46 -18.54 24.38
N HIS A 196 -16.69 -18.63 24.78
CA HIS A 196 -17.29 -19.87 25.28
C HIS A 196 -18.61 -20.15 24.58
N PHE A 197 -18.90 -21.39 24.42
CA PHE A 197 -20.17 -21.86 23.93
C PHE A 197 -20.97 -22.38 25.14
N TYR A 198 -22.05 -21.70 25.51
CA TYR A 198 -22.86 -21.97 26.65
C TYR A 198 -24.03 -22.85 26.24
N HIS A 199 -24.17 -24.06 26.82
CA HIS A 199 -25.25 -24.97 26.55
C HIS A 199 -26.31 -24.81 27.63
N LEU A 200 -27.48 -24.29 27.25
CA LEU A 200 -28.53 -23.86 28.13
C LEU A 200 -29.75 -24.79 28.04
N ARG A 201 -30.35 -25.12 29.17
CA ARG A 201 -31.59 -25.88 29.23
C ARG A 201 -32.79 -24.98 29.15
N TYR A 202 -33.55 -25.11 28.06
CA TYR A 202 -34.87 -24.48 27.89
C TYR A 202 -35.93 -25.49 28.21
N TYR A 203 -36.61 -25.33 29.33
CA TYR A 203 -37.64 -26.26 29.77
C TYR A 203 -38.92 -26.13 28.94
N ILE A 204 -39.55 -27.24 28.63
CA ILE A 204 -40.83 -27.26 27.94
C ILE A 204 -41.88 -26.71 28.86
N SER A 205 -42.74 -25.80 28.38
CA SER A 205 -43.90 -25.27 29.12
C SER A 205 -45.03 -26.29 29.14
N ASP A 206 -45.78 -26.37 30.28
CA ASP A 206 -47.05 -27.09 30.41
C ASP A 206 -48.23 -26.41 29.70
N GLY A 207 -48.03 -25.24 29.11
CA GLY A 207 -49.03 -24.38 28.48
C GLY A 207 -49.69 -23.40 29.46
N ASN A 208 -49.36 -23.45 30.74
CA ASN A 208 -49.77 -22.48 31.76
C ASN A 208 -48.57 -21.67 32.31
N GLY A 209 -47.45 -21.78 31.67
CA GLY A 209 -46.23 -21.06 32.04
C GLY A 209 -45.35 -21.77 33.10
N ASN A 210 -45.64 -23.04 33.42
CA ASN A 210 -44.81 -23.76 34.37
C ASN A 210 -43.84 -24.69 33.67
N ARG A 211 -42.68 -24.96 34.29
CA ARG A 211 -41.68 -25.89 33.79
C ARG A 211 -42.18 -27.34 33.89
N THR A 212 -42.00 -28.13 32.84
CA THR A 212 -42.08 -29.58 32.87
C THR A 212 -40.73 -30.22 33.17
N ASP A 213 -40.67 -31.55 33.35
CA ASP A 213 -39.41 -32.27 33.51
C ASP A 213 -38.57 -32.36 32.20
N LYS A 214 -39.17 -31.96 31.06
CA LYS A 214 -38.55 -32.03 29.76
C LYS A 214 -37.92 -30.69 29.38
N TYR A 215 -36.75 -30.78 28.77
CA TYR A 215 -36.05 -29.60 28.26
C TYR A 215 -35.37 -29.90 26.93
N ILE A 216 -35.00 -28.88 26.22
CA ILE A 216 -34.10 -28.88 25.09
C ILE A 216 -32.82 -28.12 25.43
N ILE A 217 -31.73 -28.44 24.73
CA ILE A 217 -30.47 -27.75 24.93
C ILE A 217 -30.26 -26.78 23.76
N VAL A 218 -30.03 -25.53 24.07
CA VAL A 218 -29.68 -24.46 23.15
C VAL A 218 -28.25 -24.01 23.45
N ALA A 219 -27.43 -23.91 22.43
CA ALA A 219 -26.05 -23.44 22.56
C ALA A 219 -25.90 -22.00 22.04
N THR A 220 -25.26 -21.15 22.84
CA THR A 220 -25.04 -19.73 22.45
C THR A 220 -23.69 -19.23 22.93
N THR A 221 -23.09 -18.32 22.18
CA THR A 221 -21.90 -17.55 22.59
C THR A 221 -22.28 -16.29 23.37
N ARG A 222 -23.57 -15.92 23.36
CA ARG A 222 -24.10 -14.67 23.93
C ARG A 222 -25.23 -14.89 24.93
N PRO A 223 -24.94 -15.52 26.11
CA PRO A 223 -25.98 -15.79 27.10
C PRO A 223 -26.62 -14.51 27.67
N GLU A 224 -25.98 -13.36 27.57
CA GLU A 224 -26.54 -12.06 27.99
C GLU A 224 -27.74 -11.60 27.16
N THR A 225 -27.99 -12.22 26.00
CA THR A 225 -29.12 -11.82 25.13
C THR A 225 -30.36 -12.69 25.29
N ILE A 226 -30.32 -13.75 26.10
CA ILE A 226 -31.45 -14.71 26.20
C ILE A 226 -32.77 -14.07 26.62
N MET A 227 -32.76 -13.00 27.41
CA MET A 227 -33.98 -12.29 27.83
C MET A 227 -34.74 -11.67 26.64
N ALA A 228 -34.07 -11.50 25.50
CA ALA A 228 -34.65 -11.00 24.26
C ALA A 228 -35.09 -12.11 23.29
N ASP A 229 -34.99 -13.37 23.67
CA ASP A 229 -35.38 -14.47 22.80
C ASP A 229 -36.88 -14.41 22.48
N ALA A 230 -37.18 -14.58 21.20
CA ALA A 230 -38.52 -14.53 20.66
C ALA A 230 -39.06 -15.92 20.27
N ALA A 231 -38.17 -16.86 19.97
CA ALA A 231 -38.48 -18.24 19.66
C ALA A 231 -37.28 -19.15 19.85
N VAL A 232 -37.50 -20.46 19.85
CA VAL A 232 -36.45 -21.44 19.54
C VAL A 232 -36.79 -22.08 18.21
N SER A 233 -35.82 -22.13 17.28
CA SER A 233 -35.97 -22.68 15.94
C SER A 233 -35.34 -24.07 15.84
N ILE A 234 -36.01 -24.96 15.13
CA ILE A 234 -35.55 -26.31 14.78
C ILE A 234 -35.64 -26.49 13.27
N ASN A 235 -34.84 -27.39 12.71
CA ASN A 235 -34.99 -27.72 11.30
C ASN A 235 -36.21 -28.63 11.11
N PRO A 236 -37.12 -28.35 10.14
CA PRO A 236 -38.33 -29.16 9.89
C PRO A 236 -38.01 -30.63 9.52
N ASP A 237 -36.81 -30.91 9.00
CA ASP A 237 -36.38 -32.24 8.60
C ASP A 237 -35.62 -32.99 9.69
N ASP A 238 -35.40 -32.37 10.88
CA ASP A 238 -34.70 -33.00 11.98
C ASP A 238 -35.68 -33.88 12.84
N GLU A 239 -35.67 -35.17 12.56
CA GLU A 239 -36.52 -36.13 13.27
C GLU A 239 -36.36 -36.12 14.77
N ARG A 240 -35.20 -35.73 15.28
CA ARG A 240 -34.94 -35.66 16.74
C ARG A 240 -35.90 -34.72 17.45
N TYR A 241 -36.40 -33.73 16.75
CA TYR A 241 -37.17 -32.62 17.33
C TYR A 241 -38.60 -32.49 16.79
N HIS A 242 -39.12 -33.40 15.94
CA HIS A 242 -40.49 -33.41 15.47
C HIS A 242 -41.54 -33.36 16.60
N TRP A 243 -41.22 -33.91 17.77
CA TRP A 243 -42.07 -33.91 18.96
C TRP A 243 -42.24 -32.51 19.57
N LEU A 244 -41.41 -31.53 19.19
CA LEU A 244 -41.49 -30.13 19.66
C LEU A 244 -42.46 -29.29 18.87
N LYS A 245 -43.00 -29.77 17.76
CA LYS A 245 -43.92 -29.04 16.92
C LYS A 245 -45.14 -28.56 17.72
N GLY A 246 -45.37 -27.22 17.68
CA GLY A 246 -46.45 -26.55 18.41
C GLY A 246 -46.25 -26.48 19.94
N LYS A 247 -45.06 -26.83 20.44
CA LYS A 247 -44.69 -26.65 21.82
C LYS A 247 -44.17 -25.23 22.10
N LYS A 248 -44.14 -24.88 23.37
CA LYS A 248 -43.48 -23.69 23.86
C LYS A 248 -42.41 -24.05 24.85
N VAL A 249 -41.39 -23.22 24.98
CA VAL A 249 -40.31 -23.34 25.92
C VAL A 249 -40.21 -22.10 26.79
N LEU A 250 -39.58 -22.24 27.94
CA LEU A 250 -39.36 -21.17 28.89
C LEU A 250 -37.95 -20.66 28.80
N ILE A 251 -37.80 -19.33 28.64
CA ILE A 251 -36.48 -18.68 28.67
C ILE A 251 -35.90 -18.85 30.08
N PRO A 252 -34.68 -19.38 30.22
CA PRO A 252 -34.02 -19.49 31.51
C PRO A 252 -33.96 -18.16 32.25
N LEU A 253 -34.03 -18.18 33.58
CA LEU A 253 -33.97 -17.06 34.52
C LEU A 253 -35.20 -16.17 34.57
N ILE A 254 -35.96 -16.01 33.48
CA ILE A 254 -37.13 -15.14 33.46
C ILE A 254 -38.45 -15.89 33.24
N ASP A 255 -38.40 -17.20 32.98
CA ASP A 255 -39.55 -18.09 32.81
C ASP A 255 -40.63 -17.61 31.82
N LYS A 256 -40.19 -16.78 30.83
CA LYS A 256 -41.07 -16.28 29.78
C LYS A 256 -41.32 -17.36 28.73
N GLU A 257 -42.57 -17.61 28.38
CA GLU A 257 -42.92 -18.55 27.30
C GLU A 257 -42.59 -17.97 25.90
N ILE A 258 -41.92 -18.77 25.08
CA ILE A 258 -41.68 -18.52 23.67
C ILE A 258 -42.00 -19.75 22.82
N PRO A 259 -42.45 -19.60 21.58
CA PRO A 259 -42.78 -20.71 20.71
C PRO A 259 -41.55 -21.45 20.18
N VAL A 260 -41.74 -22.73 19.87
CA VAL A 260 -40.82 -23.46 19.00
C VAL A 260 -41.32 -23.30 17.56
N ILE A 261 -40.46 -22.86 16.66
CA ILE A 261 -40.71 -22.66 15.24
C ILE A 261 -39.86 -23.60 14.39
N GLU A 262 -40.27 -23.80 13.16
CA GLU A 262 -39.55 -24.61 12.17
C GLU A 262 -38.96 -23.67 11.10
N ASP A 263 -37.63 -23.70 10.94
CA ASP A 263 -36.94 -22.91 9.89
C ASP A 263 -35.76 -23.70 9.35
N SER A 264 -35.64 -23.78 8.02
CA SER A 264 -34.58 -24.50 7.30
C SER A 264 -33.19 -23.89 7.49
N TYR A 265 -33.10 -22.71 8.05
CA TYR A 265 -31.84 -22.07 8.39
C TYR A 265 -31.04 -22.88 9.44
N VAL A 266 -31.72 -23.62 10.31
CA VAL A 266 -31.05 -24.42 11.35
C VAL A 266 -30.41 -25.65 10.71
N GLU A 267 -29.09 -25.76 10.79
CA GLU A 267 -28.34 -26.89 10.24
C GLU A 267 -28.50 -28.14 11.10
N ILE A 268 -28.91 -29.27 10.48
CA ILE A 268 -28.97 -30.58 11.12
C ILE A 268 -27.55 -31.05 11.41
N GLY A 269 -27.20 -31.21 12.68
CA GLY A 269 -25.87 -31.68 13.08
C GLY A 269 -24.90 -30.59 13.53
N PHE A 270 -25.25 -29.33 13.35
CA PHE A 270 -24.48 -28.22 13.96
C PHE A 270 -25.00 -27.91 15.37
N GLY A 271 -24.08 -27.80 16.33
CA GLY A 271 -24.43 -27.56 17.74
C GLY A 271 -25.40 -28.60 18.31
N THR A 272 -26.51 -28.10 18.85
CA THR A 272 -27.56 -28.96 19.41
C THR A 272 -28.70 -29.26 18.42
N GLY A 273 -28.76 -28.56 17.31
CA GLY A 273 -29.90 -28.61 16.37
C GLY A 273 -31.09 -27.75 16.83
N CYS A 274 -30.98 -27.04 17.95
CA CYS A 274 -31.94 -26.08 18.45
C CYS A 274 -31.29 -24.70 18.51
N LEU A 275 -31.83 -23.75 17.77
CA LEU A 275 -31.33 -22.37 17.68
C LEU A 275 -32.26 -21.43 18.45
N LYS A 276 -31.71 -20.67 19.41
CA LYS A 276 -32.46 -19.54 19.98
C LYS A 276 -32.54 -18.43 18.95
N VAL A 277 -33.67 -17.77 18.83
CA VAL A 277 -33.91 -16.68 17.89
C VAL A 277 -34.11 -15.37 18.63
N THR A 278 -33.15 -14.46 18.46
CA THR A 278 -33.10 -13.15 19.14
C THR A 278 -33.07 -12.03 18.10
N PRO A 279 -34.23 -11.66 17.51
CA PRO A 279 -34.26 -10.78 16.34
C PRO A 279 -33.66 -9.38 16.53
N ALA A 280 -33.51 -8.92 17.77
CA ALA A 280 -32.92 -7.60 18.05
C ALA A 280 -31.37 -7.60 18.06
N HIS A 281 -30.73 -8.75 18.22
CA HIS A 281 -29.30 -8.83 18.56
C HIS A 281 -28.46 -9.75 17.65
N ASP A 282 -29.06 -10.27 16.59
CA ASP A 282 -28.38 -11.05 15.55
C ASP A 282 -29.04 -10.83 14.18
N VAL A 283 -28.21 -10.67 13.16
CA VAL A 283 -28.67 -10.38 11.79
C VAL A 283 -29.48 -11.55 11.21
N ASN A 284 -29.04 -12.79 11.42
CA ASN A 284 -29.70 -13.99 10.90
C ASN A 284 -31.00 -14.26 11.67
N ASP A 285 -30.97 -14.05 13.00
CA ASP A 285 -32.17 -14.16 13.84
C ASP A 285 -33.23 -13.12 13.48
N TYR A 286 -32.80 -11.93 13.04
CA TYR A 286 -33.70 -10.90 12.52
C TYR A 286 -34.43 -11.37 11.26
N GLU A 287 -33.71 -11.97 10.32
CA GLU A 287 -34.29 -12.53 9.09
C GLU A 287 -35.28 -13.68 9.39
N ILE A 288 -34.94 -14.56 10.33
CA ILE A 288 -35.87 -15.58 10.84
C ILE A 288 -37.08 -14.91 11.46
N GLY A 289 -36.87 -13.88 12.27
CA GLY A 289 -37.92 -13.09 12.91
C GLY A 289 -38.89 -12.49 11.92
N LEU A 290 -38.43 -11.95 10.82
CA LEU A 290 -39.27 -11.42 9.73
C LEU A 290 -40.10 -12.53 9.06
N ARG A 291 -39.49 -13.67 8.73
CA ARG A 291 -40.22 -14.80 8.11
C ARG A 291 -41.32 -15.36 9.00
N HIS A 292 -41.11 -15.36 10.31
CA HIS A 292 -42.04 -15.93 11.28
C HIS A 292 -42.85 -14.87 12.05
N ASN A 293 -42.74 -13.59 11.67
CA ASN A 293 -43.41 -12.47 12.35
C ASN A 293 -43.19 -12.45 13.87
N LEU A 294 -41.94 -12.67 14.30
CA LEU A 294 -41.58 -12.70 15.71
C LEU A 294 -41.41 -11.28 16.28
N PRO A 295 -41.69 -11.12 17.59
CA PRO A 295 -41.47 -9.83 18.25
C PRO A 295 -39.98 -9.49 18.32
N VAL A 296 -39.65 -8.22 18.16
CA VAL A 296 -38.31 -7.69 18.34
C VAL A 296 -38.17 -7.03 19.68
N ILE A 297 -37.33 -7.59 20.55
CA ILE A 297 -37.13 -7.14 21.93
C ILE A 297 -35.68 -6.67 22.06
N ASP A 298 -35.46 -5.36 21.95
CA ASP A 298 -34.12 -4.75 22.11
C ASP A 298 -33.86 -4.54 23.61
N ILE A 299 -32.87 -5.25 24.16
CA ILE A 299 -32.49 -5.23 25.57
C ILE A 299 -31.15 -4.56 25.84
N ILE A 300 -30.47 -4.07 24.82
CA ILE A 300 -29.16 -3.42 24.95
C ILE A 300 -29.29 -1.97 24.47
N ASP A 301 -28.82 -1.04 25.28
CA ASP A 301 -28.84 0.40 24.97
C ASP A 301 -27.66 0.83 24.06
N ASP A 302 -27.60 2.13 23.77
CA ASP A 302 -26.57 2.74 22.90
C ASP A 302 -25.15 2.60 23.43
N HIS A 303 -25.00 2.40 24.75
CA HIS A 303 -23.73 2.22 25.45
C HIS A 303 -23.33 0.75 25.61
N GLY A 304 -24.09 -0.17 25.04
CA GLY A 304 -23.84 -1.61 25.19
C GLY A 304 -24.21 -2.16 26.56
N LYS A 305 -25.11 -1.51 27.31
CA LYS A 305 -25.61 -1.92 28.60
C LYS A 305 -27.01 -2.51 28.52
N LEU A 306 -27.35 -3.41 29.40
CA LEU A 306 -28.71 -3.95 29.49
C LEU A 306 -29.70 -2.87 29.94
N ASN A 307 -30.80 -2.72 29.19
CA ASN A 307 -31.89 -1.81 29.52
C ASN A 307 -33.02 -2.49 30.30
N GLU A 308 -34.06 -1.76 30.62
CA GLU A 308 -35.18 -2.24 31.45
C GLU A 308 -35.92 -3.47 30.88
N LYS A 309 -35.91 -3.64 29.53
CA LYS A 309 -36.54 -4.80 28.86
C LYS A 309 -35.80 -6.11 29.15
N ALA A 310 -34.55 -6.05 29.58
CA ALA A 310 -33.80 -7.23 30.02
C ALA A 310 -34.35 -7.84 31.31
N GLN A 311 -35.08 -7.05 32.14
CA GLN A 311 -35.70 -7.42 33.42
C GLN A 311 -34.68 -7.75 34.51
N ILE A 312 -33.54 -8.29 34.20
CA ILE A 312 -32.45 -8.62 35.14
C ILE A 312 -31.17 -7.92 34.68
N LEU A 313 -30.29 -7.61 35.65
CA LEU A 313 -28.99 -6.96 35.43
C LEU A 313 -29.08 -5.63 34.63
N VAL A 314 -30.18 -4.89 34.82
CA VAL A 314 -30.39 -3.59 34.16
C VAL A 314 -29.26 -2.62 34.52
N GLY A 315 -28.73 -1.92 33.54
CA GLY A 315 -27.60 -0.96 33.65
C GLY A 315 -26.21 -1.62 33.61
N GLU A 316 -26.15 -2.93 33.62
CA GLU A 316 -24.85 -3.63 33.52
C GLU A 316 -24.33 -3.66 32.06
N ASP A 317 -23.02 -3.50 31.92
CA ASP A 317 -22.34 -3.75 30.65
C ASP A 317 -22.57 -5.20 30.19
N ARG A 318 -22.80 -5.40 28.89
CA ARG A 318 -23.11 -6.69 28.26
C ARG A 318 -22.09 -7.80 28.56
N PHE A 319 -20.79 -7.48 28.66
CA PHE A 319 -19.76 -8.48 28.98
C PHE A 319 -19.71 -8.79 30.50
N VAL A 320 -20.00 -7.81 31.32
CA VAL A 320 -20.17 -8.02 32.77
C VAL A 320 -21.42 -8.85 33.01
N ALA A 321 -22.53 -8.53 32.35
CA ALA A 321 -23.78 -9.28 32.41
C ALA A 321 -23.58 -10.73 31.95
N ARG A 322 -22.82 -11.00 30.86
CA ARG A 322 -22.50 -12.35 30.39
C ARG A 322 -21.93 -13.24 31.51
N LYS A 323 -20.95 -12.70 32.25
CA LYS A 323 -20.31 -13.42 33.35
C LYS A 323 -21.25 -13.66 34.52
N LYS A 324 -22.11 -12.68 34.82
CA LYS A 324 -23.11 -12.80 35.89
C LYS A 324 -24.20 -13.78 35.52
N ILE A 325 -24.70 -13.72 34.29
CA ILE A 325 -25.74 -14.63 33.76
C ILE A 325 -25.24 -16.08 33.76
N GLN A 326 -23.98 -16.33 33.40
CA GLN A 326 -23.43 -17.67 33.51
C GLN A 326 -23.61 -18.25 34.94
N LYS A 327 -23.23 -17.49 35.97
CA LYS A 327 -23.39 -17.92 37.37
C LYS A 327 -24.85 -18.12 37.75
N MET A 328 -25.73 -17.21 37.37
CA MET A 328 -27.15 -17.33 37.60
C MET A 328 -27.76 -18.59 36.97
N LEU A 329 -27.32 -18.92 35.74
CA LEU A 329 -27.73 -20.15 35.04
C LEU A 329 -27.20 -21.41 35.69
N GLU A 330 -25.99 -21.40 36.25
CA GLU A 330 -25.42 -22.48 37.04
C GLU A 330 -26.27 -22.71 38.33
N GLU A 331 -26.53 -21.64 39.07
CA GLU A 331 -27.35 -21.67 40.31
C GLU A 331 -28.79 -22.11 40.03
N ALA A 332 -29.37 -21.71 38.90
CA ALA A 332 -30.72 -22.11 38.51
C ALA A 332 -30.81 -23.54 37.90
N GLY A 333 -29.68 -24.23 37.75
CA GLY A 333 -29.61 -25.56 37.12
C GLY A 333 -29.95 -25.56 35.63
N CYS A 334 -29.85 -24.39 34.98
CA CYS A 334 -30.15 -24.21 33.57
C CYS A 334 -28.92 -24.24 32.67
N LEU A 335 -27.70 -24.33 33.22
CA LEU A 335 -26.45 -24.49 32.48
C LEU A 335 -26.05 -25.95 32.38
N GLU A 336 -26.05 -26.54 31.21
CA GLU A 336 -25.65 -27.92 30.97
C GLU A 336 -24.12 -28.06 30.94
N LYS A 337 -23.44 -27.24 30.17
CA LYS A 337 -21.98 -27.21 30.06
C LYS A 337 -21.49 -25.90 29.44
N VAL A 338 -20.22 -25.63 29.59
CA VAL A 338 -19.50 -24.53 28.95
C VAL A 338 -18.31 -25.12 28.20
N GLU A 339 -18.17 -24.79 26.94
CA GLU A 339 -17.05 -25.24 26.08
C GLU A 339 -16.24 -24.03 25.61
N GLU A 340 -14.91 -24.19 25.53
CA GLU A 340 -14.09 -23.20 24.86
C GLU A 340 -14.45 -23.15 23.38
N TYR A 341 -14.63 -21.95 22.86
CA TYR A 341 -14.99 -21.73 21.47
C TYR A 341 -14.22 -20.54 20.90
N VAL A 342 -13.77 -20.66 19.66
CA VAL A 342 -13.16 -19.56 18.91
C VAL A 342 -14.12 -19.17 17.81
N SER A 343 -14.50 -17.89 17.76
CA SER A 343 -15.39 -17.37 16.74
C SER A 343 -14.87 -16.06 16.19
N PRO A 344 -15.15 -15.74 14.91
CA PRO A 344 -14.91 -14.41 14.36
C PRO A 344 -15.87 -13.42 15.03
N VAL A 345 -15.33 -12.48 15.78
CA VAL A 345 -16.09 -11.38 16.40
C VAL A 345 -15.81 -10.10 15.67
N GLY A 346 -16.87 -9.35 15.32
CA GLY A 346 -16.77 -8.06 14.65
C GLY A 346 -16.33 -6.95 15.62
N TYR A 347 -15.32 -6.20 15.24
CA TYR A 347 -14.81 -5.04 15.97
C TYR A 347 -14.91 -3.79 15.09
N SER A 348 -15.24 -2.66 15.70
CA SER A 348 -15.12 -1.37 15.01
C SER A 348 -13.66 -1.10 14.63
N GLU A 349 -13.42 -0.78 13.38
CA GLU A 349 -12.06 -0.43 12.90
C GLU A 349 -11.51 0.81 13.62
N ARG A 350 -12.39 1.71 14.08
CA ARG A 350 -12.02 3.02 14.61
C ARG A 350 -11.81 3.03 16.12
N THR A 351 -12.75 2.43 16.87
CA THR A 351 -12.71 2.41 18.34
C THR A 351 -12.12 1.10 18.88
N ASN A 352 -12.10 0.05 18.05
CA ASN A 352 -11.78 -1.32 18.47
C ASN A 352 -12.78 -1.90 19.46
N ALA A 353 -13.96 -1.30 19.62
CA ALA A 353 -15.06 -1.87 20.38
C ALA A 353 -15.66 -3.07 19.66
N VAL A 354 -16.17 -4.03 20.41
CA VAL A 354 -16.96 -5.12 19.83
C VAL A 354 -18.29 -4.55 19.34
N ILE A 355 -18.58 -4.76 18.07
CA ILE A 355 -19.82 -4.30 17.44
C ILE A 355 -21.03 -4.98 18.08
N GLU A 356 -22.12 -4.21 18.23
CA GLU A 356 -23.42 -4.73 18.64
C GLU A 356 -24.40 -4.68 17.45
N PRO A 357 -24.85 -5.82 16.91
CA PRO A 357 -25.94 -5.83 15.93
C PRO A 357 -27.21 -5.25 16.56
N ARG A 358 -27.79 -4.22 15.95
CA ARG A 358 -28.90 -3.48 16.54
C ARG A 358 -29.86 -2.97 15.47
N LEU A 359 -31.16 -2.98 15.77
CA LEU A 359 -32.15 -2.29 14.96
C LEU A 359 -32.10 -0.78 15.24
N SER A 360 -31.88 -0.02 14.19
CA SER A 360 -31.86 1.44 14.28
C SER A 360 -32.51 2.07 13.06
N THR A 361 -33.12 3.23 13.28
CA THR A 361 -33.64 4.06 12.21
C THR A 361 -32.50 4.89 11.63
N GLN A 362 -32.10 4.58 10.42
CA GLN A 362 -30.95 5.20 9.77
C GLN A 362 -31.32 5.66 8.35
N TRP A 363 -30.42 6.43 7.73
CA TRP A 363 -30.50 6.77 6.31
C TRP A 363 -29.66 5.79 5.50
N PHE A 364 -30.24 5.31 4.41
CA PHE A 364 -29.61 4.32 3.52
C PHE A 364 -29.63 4.80 2.08
N LEU A 365 -28.57 4.47 1.33
CA LEU A 365 -28.50 4.57 -0.12
C LEU A 365 -28.62 3.17 -0.73
N LYS A 366 -29.56 3.00 -1.67
CA LYS A 366 -29.71 1.78 -2.47
C LYS A 366 -28.53 1.65 -3.43
N MET A 367 -27.75 0.59 -3.28
CA MET A 367 -26.50 0.40 -4.00
C MET A 367 -26.63 -0.42 -5.29
N GLY A 368 -27.66 -1.24 -5.45
CA GLY A 368 -27.72 -2.24 -6.53
C GLY A 368 -27.46 -1.67 -7.92
N HIS A 369 -28.22 -0.65 -8.33
CA HIS A 369 -28.05 -0.03 -9.65
C HIS A 369 -26.67 0.64 -9.83
N LEU A 370 -26.17 1.32 -8.78
CA LEU A 370 -24.84 1.96 -8.82
C LEU A 370 -23.73 0.92 -8.94
N ALA A 371 -23.89 -0.21 -8.27
CA ALA A 371 -22.92 -1.30 -8.33
C ALA A 371 -22.88 -1.98 -9.71
N GLU A 372 -24.04 -2.15 -10.37
CA GLU A 372 -24.11 -2.67 -11.74
C GLU A 372 -23.33 -1.81 -12.73
N MET A 373 -23.50 -0.48 -12.66
CA MET A 373 -22.75 0.46 -13.51
C MET A 373 -21.25 0.39 -13.24
N ALA A 374 -20.85 0.42 -11.97
CA ALA A 374 -19.46 0.38 -11.59
C ALA A 374 -18.78 -0.96 -11.90
N LEU A 375 -19.52 -2.07 -11.86
CA LEU A 375 -19.04 -3.36 -12.31
C LEU A 375 -18.78 -3.34 -13.82
N ASP A 376 -19.69 -2.79 -14.62
CA ASP A 376 -19.50 -2.66 -16.05
C ASP A 376 -18.27 -1.83 -16.41
N SER A 377 -18.01 -0.74 -15.69
CA SER A 377 -16.81 0.10 -15.89
C SER A 377 -15.50 -0.68 -15.77
N VAL A 378 -15.43 -1.63 -14.84
CA VAL A 378 -14.24 -2.47 -14.65
C VAL A 378 -14.23 -3.67 -15.62
N GLU A 379 -15.36 -4.34 -15.81
CA GLU A 379 -15.45 -5.51 -16.70
C GLU A 379 -15.24 -5.16 -18.17
N SER A 380 -15.69 -3.99 -18.63
CA SER A 380 -15.47 -3.46 -19.97
C SER A 380 -14.03 -2.96 -20.19
N GLY A 381 -13.26 -2.76 -19.11
CA GLY A 381 -11.89 -2.26 -19.15
C GLY A 381 -11.78 -0.74 -19.28
N ARG A 382 -12.87 0.00 -19.11
CA ARG A 382 -12.84 1.47 -18.98
C ARG A 382 -12.02 1.89 -17.77
N VAL A 383 -12.19 1.18 -16.65
CA VAL A 383 -11.33 1.27 -15.46
C VAL A 383 -10.49 0.01 -15.34
N LYS A 384 -9.17 0.14 -15.24
CA LYS A 384 -8.24 -0.98 -15.07
C LYS A 384 -7.72 -1.02 -13.64
N LEU A 385 -7.87 -2.15 -12.96
CA LEU A 385 -7.27 -2.39 -11.65
C LEU A 385 -5.86 -2.99 -11.82
N ILE A 386 -4.87 -2.40 -11.21
CA ILE A 386 -3.48 -2.81 -11.30
C ILE A 386 -2.95 -3.13 -9.90
N PRO A 387 -2.57 -4.38 -9.60
CA PRO A 387 -2.59 -5.54 -10.49
C PRO A 387 -3.99 -6.14 -10.68
N ASP A 388 -4.19 -6.84 -11.78
CA ASP A 388 -5.47 -7.43 -12.20
C ASP A 388 -6.06 -8.44 -11.19
N LYS A 389 -5.27 -8.99 -10.30
CA LYS A 389 -5.73 -9.93 -9.24
C LYS A 389 -6.90 -9.41 -8.41
N TYR A 390 -7.07 -8.09 -8.29
CA TYR A 390 -8.16 -7.47 -7.53
C TYR A 390 -9.49 -7.44 -8.25
N ARG A 391 -9.52 -7.72 -9.57
CA ARG A 391 -10.74 -7.70 -10.38
C ARG A 391 -11.80 -8.69 -9.89
N ASN A 392 -11.40 -9.91 -9.55
CA ASN A 392 -12.34 -10.92 -9.04
C ASN A 392 -12.93 -10.54 -7.67
N THR A 393 -12.10 -9.98 -6.78
CA THR A 393 -12.54 -9.50 -5.48
C THR A 393 -13.50 -8.32 -5.61
N TYR A 394 -13.20 -7.39 -6.52
CA TYR A 394 -14.05 -6.26 -6.84
C TYR A 394 -15.42 -6.74 -7.39
N LYS A 395 -15.42 -7.66 -8.35
CA LYS A 395 -16.63 -8.26 -8.93
C LYS A 395 -17.51 -8.91 -7.86
N HIS A 396 -16.94 -9.77 -7.04
CA HIS A 396 -17.67 -10.45 -5.97
C HIS A 396 -18.34 -9.44 -5.01
N TRP A 397 -17.64 -8.38 -4.64
CA TRP A 397 -18.20 -7.35 -3.76
C TRP A 397 -19.34 -6.58 -4.44
N MET A 398 -19.21 -6.22 -5.73
CA MET A 398 -20.26 -5.52 -6.48
C MET A 398 -21.53 -6.37 -6.60
N GLU A 399 -21.39 -7.68 -6.81
CA GLU A 399 -22.51 -8.61 -6.94
C GLU A 399 -23.22 -8.86 -5.61
N THR A 400 -22.58 -8.61 -4.48
CA THR A 400 -23.10 -8.90 -3.13
C THR A 400 -23.33 -7.64 -2.28
N VAL A 401 -23.13 -6.47 -2.83
CA VAL A 401 -23.24 -5.20 -2.10
C VAL A 401 -24.64 -5.00 -1.53
N ARG A 402 -24.69 -4.52 -0.29
CA ARG A 402 -25.94 -4.16 0.41
C ARG A 402 -26.16 -2.66 0.37
N ASP A 403 -27.36 -2.23 0.76
CA ASP A 403 -27.67 -0.82 0.90
C ASP A 403 -26.72 -0.18 1.93
N TRP A 404 -26.14 0.94 1.55
CA TRP A 404 -25.15 1.63 2.35
C TRP A 404 -25.80 2.49 3.43
N CYS A 405 -25.54 2.22 4.71
CA CYS A 405 -25.92 3.08 5.83
C CYS A 405 -25.05 4.34 5.81
N ILE A 406 -25.63 5.48 5.47
CA ILE A 406 -24.92 6.75 5.26
C ILE A 406 -25.03 7.72 6.42
N SER A 407 -25.82 7.45 7.44
CA SER A 407 -25.95 8.31 8.62
C SER A 407 -24.99 7.89 9.75
N ARG A 408 -24.46 8.88 10.44
CA ARG A 408 -23.58 8.73 11.60
C ARG A 408 -24.06 9.65 12.72
N GLN A 409 -24.15 9.13 13.95
CA GLN A 409 -24.57 9.86 15.15
C GLN A 409 -23.41 10.65 15.73
N LEU A 410 -22.83 11.53 14.92
CA LEU A 410 -21.65 12.35 15.19
C LEU A 410 -22.00 13.82 15.02
N TRP A 411 -21.13 14.71 15.48
CA TRP A 411 -21.23 16.13 15.23
C TRP A 411 -20.27 16.62 14.15
N TRP A 412 -19.16 15.93 13.95
CA TRP A 412 -18.14 16.28 12.96
C TRP A 412 -18.42 15.59 11.62
N GLY A 413 -18.89 16.39 10.66
CA GLY A 413 -19.24 15.95 9.30
C GLY A 413 -20.32 16.81 8.66
N GLN A 414 -20.68 16.51 7.43
CA GLN A 414 -21.78 17.17 6.72
C GLN A 414 -23.13 16.73 7.33
N ARG A 415 -23.87 17.69 7.89
CA ARG A 415 -25.16 17.43 8.52
C ARG A 415 -26.21 17.03 7.50
N ILE A 416 -26.99 16.01 7.80
CA ILE A 416 -28.04 15.48 6.90
C ILE A 416 -29.09 16.57 6.63
N PRO A 417 -29.45 16.82 5.35
CA PRO A 417 -30.36 17.89 4.96
C PRO A 417 -31.81 17.48 5.03
N ALA A 418 -32.21 16.83 6.12
CA ALA A 418 -33.58 16.46 6.43
C ALA A 418 -34.13 17.34 7.55
N TYR A 419 -35.34 17.87 7.38
CA TYR A 419 -35.94 18.80 8.34
C TYR A 419 -37.28 18.25 8.78
N TYR A 420 -37.42 18.04 10.08
CA TYR A 420 -38.58 17.44 10.72
C TYR A 420 -39.58 18.49 11.12
N LEU A 421 -40.84 18.21 10.81
CA LEU A 421 -42.01 18.94 11.29
C LEU A 421 -42.37 18.44 12.71
N PRO A 422 -43.14 19.21 13.47
CA PRO A 422 -43.58 18.83 14.84
C PRO A 422 -44.34 17.50 14.92
N ASP A 423 -45.04 17.11 13.85
CA ASP A 423 -45.79 15.84 13.76
C ASP A 423 -44.91 14.62 13.36
N GLY A 424 -43.60 14.83 13.17
CA GLY A 424 -42.65 13.78 12.80
C GLY A 424 -42.50 13.52 11.29
N GLN A 425 -43.31 14.20 10.44
CA GLN A 425 -43.03 14.22 9.00
C GLN A 425 -41.72 14.98 8.74
N TYR A 426 -41.14 14.79 7.59
CA TYR A 426 -39.89 15.48 7.21
C TYR A 426 -39.84 15.84 5.75
N VAL A 427 -39.07 16.86 5.43
CA VAL A 427 -38.70 17.28 4.09
C VAL A 427 -37.21 17.21 3.91
N VAL A 428 -36.75 16.97 2.70
CA VAL A 428 -35.32 16.89 2.35
C VAL A 428 -35.02 17.95 1.31
N GLU A 429 -34.30 18.98 1.70
CA GLU A 429 -33.91 20.09 0.83
C GLU A 429 -32.50 20.60 1.21
N ALA A 430 -31.80 21.22 0.26
CA ALA A 430 -30.41 21.63 0.42
C ALA A 430 -30.22 22.76 1.45
N THR A 431 -31.21 23.61 1.63
CA THR A 431 -31.12 24.77 2.55
C THR A 431 -32.33 24.82 3.48
N PRO A 432 -32.20 25.46 4.66
CA PRO A 432 -33.32 25.67 5.57
C PRO A 432 -34.50 26.45 4.93
N GLU A 433 -34.23 27.40 4.05
CA GLU A 433 -35.24 28.21 3.35
C GLU A 433 -36.02 27.33 2.38
N ALA A 434 -35.35 26.51 1.59
CA ALA A 434 -36.01 25.56 0.69
C ALA A 434 -36.84 24.51 1.46
N ALA A 435 -36.32 24.08 2.61
CA ALA A 435 -37.02 23.15 3.51
C ALA A 435 -38.32 23.80 4.07
N LEU A 436 -38.26 25.06 4.47
CA LEU A 436 -39.45 25.80 4.92
C LEU A 436 -40.52 25.89 3.82
N GLU A 437 -40.10 26.20 2.61
CA GLU A 437 -41.05 26.27 1.48
C GLU A 437 -41.62 24.88 1.13
N ALA A 438 -40.84 23.83 1.26
CA ALA A 438 -41.33 22.46 1.10
C ALA A 438 -42.29 22.05 2.23
N ALA A 439 -41.96 22.38 3.48
CA ALA A 439 -42.78 22.11 4.65
C ALA A 439 -44.12 22.85 4.63
N LYS A 440 -44.17 24.09 4.14
CA LYS A 440 -45.40 24.84 3.96
C LYS A 440 -46.39 24.20 2.97
N LYS A 441 -45.91 23.34 2.08
CA LYS A 441 -46.78 22.55 1.21
C LYS A 441 -47.48 21.42 1.97
N ILE A 442 -46.93 20.97 3.10
CA ILE A 442 -47.50 19.97 3.99
C ILE A 442 -48.38 20.67 5.03
N ASP A 443 -47.80 21.64 5.72
CA ASP A 443 -48.55 22.48 6.71
C ASP A 443 -48.27 23.96 6.40
N PRO A 444 -49.25 24.70 5.83
CA PRO A 444 -49.09 26.12 5.51
C PRO A 444 -48.82 27.02 6.71
N SER A 445 -49.07 26.58 7.94
CA SER A 445 -48.86 27.35 9.16
C SER A 445 -47.45 27.19 9.74
N ILE A 446 -46.58 26.31 9.20
CA ILE A 446 -45.28 26.01 9.71
C ILE A 446 -44.34 27.23 9.63
N THR A 447 -43.58 27.45 10.68
CA THR A 447 -42.57 28.50 10.76
C THR A 447 -41.16 27.92 10.84
N ALA A 448 -40.15 28.70 10.51
CA ALA A 448 -38.77 28.23 10.46
C ALA A 448 -38.27 27.67 11.81
N ASP A 449 -38.69 28.26 12.92
CA ASP A 449 -38.29 27.84 14.28
C ASP A 449 -38.95 26.51 14.72
N GLN A 450 -39.97 26.07 14.00
CA GLN A 450 -40.60 24.77 14.24
C GLN A 450 -39.93 23.62 13.45
N LEU A 451 -39.11 23.93 12.47
CA LEU A 451 -38.38 22.93 11.73
C LEU A 451 -37.08 22.56 12.46
N ARG A 452 -36.85 21.26 12.66
CA ARG A 452 -35.68 20.73 13.29
C ARG A 452 -34.87 19.92 12.26
N GLN A 453 -33.66 20.39 11.93
CA GLN A 453 -32.75 19.62 11.06
C GLN A 453 -32.31 18.35 11.76
N ASP A 454 -32.11 17.29 11.01
CA ASP A 454 -31.55 16.02 11.49
C ASP A 454 -30.24 16.26 12.28
N GLU A 455 -30.04 15.54 13.35
CA GLU A 455 -28.83 15.68 14.19
C GLU A 455 -27.65 14.89 13.67
N ASP A 456 -27.91 13.90 12.82
CA ASP A 456 -26.89 13.04 12.28
C ASP A 456 -26.09 13.73 11.16
N VAL A 457 -24.87 13.25 10.94
CA VAL A 457 -24.03 13.64 9.82
C VAL A 457 -23.89 12.49 8.83
N LEU A 458 -23.40 12.79 7.65
CA LEU A 458 -23.10 11.81 6.63
C LEU A 458 -21.80 11.05 6.91
N ASP A 459 -21.74 9.81 6.47
CA ASP A 459 -20.51 9.03 6.40
C ASP A 459 -19.43 9.77 5.62
N THR A 460 -18.20 9.78 6.11
CA THR A 460 -17.07 10.43 5.45
C THR A 460 -16.90 9.99 3.99
N TRP A 461 -17.18 8.71 3.70
CA TRP A 461 -17.11 8.18 2.33
C TRP A 461 -18.18 8.76 1.39
N PHE A 462 -19.28 9.30 1.92
CA PHE A 462 -20.30 9.99 1.14
C PHE A 462 -19.86 11.39 0.69
N SER A 463 -18.77 11.92 1.23
CA SER A 463 -18.11 13.11 0.70
C SER A 463 -16.97 12.77 -0.24
N SER A 464 -16.10 11.85 0.19
CA SER A 464 -14.87 11.55 -0.55
C SER A 464 -15.10 10.80 -1.87
N TRP A 465 -16.23 10.12 -2.06
CA TRP A 465 -16.54 9.48 -3.34
C TRP A 465 -16.79 10.46 -4.50
N LEU A 466 -17.08 11.72 -4.18
CA LEU A 466 -17.23 12.79 -5.16
C LEU A 466 -15.89 13.42 -5.56
N TRP A 467 -14.78 13.05 -4.89
CA TRP A 467 -13.49 13.71 -4.96
C TRP A 467 -12.99 14.01 -6.38
N PRO A 468 -13.00 13.07 -7.35
CA PRO A 468 -12.51 13.34 -8.71
C PRO A 468 -13.31 14.41 -9.47
N VAL A 469 -14.55 14.68 -9.07
CA VAL A 469 -15.42 15.69 -9.66
C VAL A 469 -15.41 16.96 -8.82
N SER A 470 -15.66 16.85 -7.52
CA SER A 470 -15.85 17.97 -6.62
C SER A 470 -14.62 18.87 -6.42
N VAL A 471 -13.42 18.35 -6.67
CA VAL A 471 -12.19 19.18 -6.62
C VAL A 471 -12.09 20.16 -7.79
N PHE A 472 -12.83 19.94 -8.89
CA PHE A 472 -12.89 20.83 -10.06
C PHE A 472 -14.22 21.58 -10.18
N ASP A 473 -15.31 20.91 -9.80
CA ASP A 473 -16.66 21.48 -9.79
C ASP A 473 -17.40 20.94 -8.58
N ALA A 474 -17.36 21.69 -7.51
CA ALA A 474 -17.97 21.29 -6.25
C ALA A 474 -19.47 21.61 -6.17
N GLU A 475 -19.97 22.57 -6.96
CA GLU A 475 -21.28 23.14 -6.69
C GLU A 475 -22.44 22.20 -7.02
N LYS A 476 -22.37 21.45 -8.14
CA LYS A 476 -23.52 20.72 -8.64
C LYS A 476 -23.17 19.40 -9.34
N PRO A 477 -22.88 18.32 -8.64
CA PRO A 477 -22.68 17.03 -9.27
C PRO A 477 -23.83 16.65 -10.19
N GLY A 478 -23.53 16.21 -11.40
CA GLY A 478 -24.53 15.78 -12.38
C GLY A 478 -25.35 16.90 -13.03
N HIS A 479 -25.06 18.17 -12.77
CA HIS A 479 -25.79 19.28 -13.35
C HIS A 479 -25.32 19.58 -14.79
N PRO A 480 -26.21 19.99 -15.73
CA PRO A 480 -25.84 20.37 -17.10
C PRO A 480 -24.76 21.46 -17.17
N GLU A 481 -24.65 22.29 -16.15
CA GLU A 481 -23.66 23.36 -16.04
C GLU A 481 -22.22 22.85 -15.93
N HIS A 482 -21.98 21.58 -15.62
CA HIS A 482 -20.65 20.96 -15.67
C HIS A 482 -19.95 21.12 -17.02
N ALA A 483 -20.73 21.10 -18.10
CA ALA A 483 -20.18 21.30 -19.44
C ALA A 483 -19.56 22.70 -19.67
N ALA A 484 -19.93 23.68 -18.85
CA ALA A 484 -19.39 25.04 -18.88
C ALA A 484 -18.12 25.19 -18.01
N ASN A 485 -17.85 24.25 -17.11
CA ASN A 485 -16.67 24.27 -16.25
C ASN A 485 -15.43 23.83 -17.03
N LYS A 486 -14.51 24.76 -17.28
CA LYS A 486 -13.30 24.51 -18.08
C LYS A 486 -12.34 23.54 -17.42
N ASP A 487 -12.20 23.62 -16.10
CA ASP A 487 -11.33 22.73 -15.33
C ASP A 487 -11.86 21.30 -15.41
N LEU A 488 -13.12 21.10 -15.09
CA LEU A 488 -13.74 19.77 -15.14
C LEU A 488 -13.70 19.19 -16.56
N ALA A 489 -13.98 19.98 -17.59
CA ALA A 489 -13.92 19.54 -18.97
C ALA A 489 -12.52 19.17 -19.45
N TYR A 490 -11.48 19.73 -18.82
CA TYR A 490 -10.08 19.48 -19.19
C TYR A 490 -9.46 18.36 -18.37
N TYR A 491 -9.70 18.32 -17.05
CA TYR A 491 -9.00 17.40 -16.13
C TYR A 491 -9.78 16.10 -15.84
N TYR A 492 -11.08 16.04 -16.14
CA TYR A 492 -11.91 14.85 -15.92
C TYR A 492 -12.21 14.13 -17.25
N PRO A 493 -12.14 12.79 -17.35
CA PRO A 493 -11.68 11.84 -16.32
C PRO A 493 -10.22 12.06 -15.92
N THR A 494 -9.88 11.75 -14.65
CA THR A 494 -8.48 11.76 -14.23
C THR A 494 -7.75 10.56 -14.83
N ASN A 495 -6.43 10.58 -14.88
CA ASN A 495 -5.66 9.53 -15.55
C ASN A 495 -5.51 8.30 -14.66
N ASP A 496 -4.84 8.49 -13.54
CA ASP A 496 -4.46 7.41 -12.65
C ASP A 496 -4.88 7.71 -11.22
N LEU A 497 -5.33 6.69 -10.51
CA LEU A 497 -5.55 6.73 -9.08
C LEU A 497 -4.55 5.79 -8.41
N VAL A 498 -3.75 6.29 -7.49
CA VAL A 498 -2.81 5.48 -6.71
C VAL A 498 -3.31 5.39 -5.27
N THR A 499 -3.64 4.20 -4.80
CA THR A 499 -4.21 4.03 -3.46
C THR A 499 -3.89 2.65 -2.87
N GLY A 500 -4.18 2.44 -1.59
CA GLY A 500 -4.09 1.15 -0.93
C GLY A 500 -5.27 0.22 -1.29
N PRO A 501 -5.07 -1.09 -1.35
CA PRO A 501 -6.14 -2.05 -1.63
C PRO A 501 -7.18 -2.13 -0.51
N ASP A 502 -6.83 -1.70 0.67
CA ASP A 502 -7.71 -1.66 1.85
C ASP A 502 -8.87 -0.67 1.74
N ILE A 503 -8.79 0.31 0.83
CA ILE A 503 -9.88 1.24 0.54
C ILE A 503 -10.49 1.05 -0.86
N LEU A 504 -10.29 -0.11 -1.47
CA LEU A 504 -10.84 -0.43 -2.78
C LEU A 504 -12.38 -0.31 -2.79
N PHE A 505 -13.05 -0.83 -1.76
CA PHE A 505 -14.51 -0.80 -1.66
C PHE A 505 -15.03 0.48 -1.03
N PHE A 506 -14.31 1.00 -0.04
CA PHE A 506 -14.69 2.23 0.65
C PHE A 506 -14.68 3.45 -0.26
N TRP A 507 -13.67 3.53 -1.14
CA TRP A 507 -13.40 4.75 -1.89
C TRP A 507 -13.40 4.53 -3.40
N VAL A 508 -12.56 3.62 -3.92
CA VAL A 508 -12.39 3.44 -5.37
C VAL A 508 -13.70 3.05 -6.03
N ALA A 509 -14.35 2.00 -5.53
CA ALA A 509 -15.61 1.52 -6.06
C ALA A 509 -16.71 2.60 -6.01
N ARG A 510 -16.78 3.33 -4.90
CA ARG A 510 -17.76 4.40 -4.71
C ARG A 510 -17.49 5.60 -5.62
N MET A 511 -16.22 5.95 -5.87
CA MET A 511 -15.89 6.97 -6.87
C MET A 511 -16.31 6.57 -8.27
N ILE A 512 -16.15 5.30 -8.65
CA ILE A 512 -16.61 4.80 -9.95
C ILE A 512 -18.13 4.92 -10.05
N MET A 513 -18.88 4.54 -9.00
CA MET A 513 -20.33 4.72 -8.94
C MET A 513 -20.74 6.18 -9.11
N ALA A 514 -20.05 7.10 -8.44
CA ALA A 514 -20.35 8.53 -8.54
C ALA A 514 -20.02 9.09 -9.94
N GLY A 515 -18.90 8.69 -10.52
CA GLY A 515 -18.49 9.08 -11.87
C GLY A 515 -19.51 8.60 -12.92
N ASP A 516 -19.87 7.33 -12.88
CA ASP A 516 -20.85 6.76 -13.81
C ASP A 516 -22.24 7.42 -13.63
N GLU A 517 -22.68 7.71 -12.41
CA GLU A 517 -23.98 8.34 -12.14
C GLU A 517 -24.02 9.82 -12.52
N PHE A 518 -22.99 10.60 -12.17
CA PHE A 518 -23.03 12.06 -12.33
C PHE A 518 -22.41 12.54 -13.63
N MET A 519 -21.37 11.86 -14.12
CA MET A 519 -20.61 12.26 -15.29
C MET A 519 -20.91 11.39 -16.52
N ASN A 520 -21.59 10.25 -16.33
CA ASN A 520 -21.75 9.20 -17.34
C ASN A 520 -20.40 8.78 -17.97
N ALA A 521 -19.35 8.81 -17.16
CA ALA A 521 -17.99 8.49 -17.50
C ALA A 521 -17.22 8.03 -16.25
N GLU A 522 -16.25 7.16 -16.45
CA GLU A 522 -15.34 6.73 -15.39
C GLU A 522 -14.59 7.91 -14.76
N PRO A 523 -14.30 7.88 -13.44
CA PRO A 523 -13.58 8.97 -12.77
C PRO A 523 -12.07 8.94 -13.02
N PHE A 524 -11.52 7.79 -13.42
CA PHE A 524 -10.11 7.55 -13.74
C PHE A 524 -9.98 6.31 -14.62
N HIS A 525 -8.89 6.26 -15.41
CA HIS A 525 -8.67 5.14 -16.33
C HIS A 525 -7.97 3.96 -15.66
N ASN A 526 -7.02 4.23 -14.76
CA ASN A 526 -6.26 3.19 -14.09
C ASN A 526 -6.27 3.38 -12.57
N VAL A 527 -6.32 2.27 -11.84
CA VAL A 527 -6.20 2.23 -10.39
C VAL A 527 -4.98 1.40 -10.02
N TYR A 528 -3.91 2.08 -9.61
CA TYR A 528 -2.72 1.43 -9.10
C TYR A 528 -2.89 1.15 -7.61
N LEU A 529 -3.03 -0.13 -7.26
CA LEU A 529 -3.16 -0.59 -5.89
C LEU A 529 -1.77 -0.89 -5.32
N THR A 530 -1.35 -0.10 -4.35
CA THR A 530 -0.04 -0.24 -3.71
C THR A 530 0.03 -1.49 -2.84
N GLY A 531 1.24 -1.88 -2.46
CA GLY A 531 1.43 -2.81 -1.33
C GLY A 531 1.16 -2.12 0.00
N ILE A 532 0.83 -2.90 1.02
CA ILE A 532 0.72 -2.43 2.39
C ILE A 532 2.11 -2.45 3.03
N VAL A 533 2.50 -1.35 3.65
CA VAL A 533 3.76 -1.29 4.40
C VAL A 533 3.57 -1.92 5.77
N ARG A 534 4.38 -2.93 6.06
CA ARG A 534 4.34 -3.71 7.30
C ARG A 534 5.63 -3.56 8.09
N ASP A 535 5.54 -3.71 9.39
CA ASP A 535 6.71 -3.80 10.25
C ASP A 535 7.40 -5.18 10.15
N LYS A 536 8.53 -5.35 10.84
CA LYS A 536 9.30 -6.61 10.85
C LYS A 536 8.52 -7.81 11.43
N LEU A 537 7.42 -7.55 12.14
CA LEU A 537 6.52 -8.58 12.67
C LEU A 537 5.35 -8.89 11.73
N GLY A 538 5.31 -8.30 10.55
CA GLY A 538 4.24 -8.48 9.57
C GLY A 538 2.97 -7.69 9.84
N ARG A 539 2.96 -6.78 10.84
CA ARG A 539 1.80 -5.96 11.15
C ARG A 539 1.74 -4.73 10.26
N LYS A 540 0.56 -4.37 9.78
CA LYS A 540 0.36 -3.12 9.03
C LYS A 540 0.86 -1.94 9.86
N MET A 541 1.67 -1.09 9.25
CA MET A 541 2.11 0.15 9.90
C MET A 541 0.94 1.10 10.05
N SER A 542 0.73 1.58 11.25
CA SER A 542 -0.33 2.52 11.57
C SER A 542 0.05 3.46 12.71
N LYS A 543 -0.60 4.61 12.72
CA LYS A 543 -0.45 5.61 13.79
C LYS A 543 -0.86 5.05 15.15
N THR A 544 -1.91 4.25 15.17
CA THR A 544 -2.48 3.67 16.40
C THR A 544 -1.53 2.67 17.06
N LEU A 545 -0.81 1.87 16.26
CA LEU A 545 0.17 0.91 16.78
C LEU A 545 1.53 1.55 17.12
N GLY A 546 1.81 2.79 16.64
CA GLY A 546 3.09 3.45 16.84
C GLY A 546 4.29 2.69 16.26
N ASN A 547 4.05 1.83 15.26
CA ASN A 547 5.05 0.97 14.64
C ASN A 547 5.62 1.52 13.31
N SER A 548 5.31 2.77 12.98
CA SER A 548 5.87 3.48 11.84
C SER A 548 6.81 4.58 12.33
N PRO A 549 8.03 4.70 11.77
CA PRO A 549 8.88 5.85 12.04
C PRO A 549 8.19 7.13 11.53
N ASP A 550 8.54 8.27 12.12
CA ASP A 550 8.10 9.57 11.61
C ASP A 550 8.83 9.84 10.28
N PRO A 551 8.11 10.10 9.18
CA PRO A 551 8.72 10.44 7.91
C PRO A 551 9.64 11.65 7.96
N LEU A 552 9.31 12.66 8.77
CA LEU A 552 10.15 13.85 8.91
C LEU A 552 11.50 13.55 9.56
N ASP A 553 11.55 12.66 10.55
CA ASP A 553 12.79 12.22 11.18
C ASP A 553 13.69 11.48 10.18
N LEU A 554 13.07 10.63 9.33
CA LEU A 554 13.81 9.92 8.28
C LEU A 554 14.35 10.90 7.22
N ILE A 555 13.54 11.86 6.79
CA ILE A 555 13.94 12.89 5.83
C ILE A 555 15.08 13.74 6.42
N ALA A 556 14.96 14.16 7.67
CA ALA A 556 16.02 14.92 8.35
C ALA A 556 17.35 14.14 8.45
N LYS A 557 17.26 12.83 8.63
CA LYS A 557 18.44 11.95 8.79
C LYS A 557 19.09 11.56 7.45
N TYR A 558 18.30 11.30 6.42
CA TYR A 558 18.76 10.68 5.19
C TYR A 558 18.55 11.54 3.92
N GLY A 559 17.64 12.51 3.99
CA GLY A 559 17.14 13.27 2.85
C GLY A 559 15.89 12.67 2.21
N ALA A 560 15.07 13.53 1.59
CA ALA A 560 13.82 13.12 0.93
C ALA A 560 14.09 12.17 -0.24
N ASP A 561 15.07 12.46 -1.09
CA ASP A 561 15.43 11.59 -2.21
C ASP A 561 15.82 10.17 -1.76
N ALA A 562 16.54 10.06 -0.64
CA ALA A 562 16.91 8.77 -0.07
C ALA A 562 15.71 7.98 0.45
N VAL A 563 14.76 8.65 1.10
CA VAL A 563 13.51 8.04 1.56
C VAL A 563 12.67 7.57 0.39
N ARG A 564 12.51 8.39 -0.64
CA ARG A 564 11.72 8.10 -1.85
C ARG A 564 12.25 6.88 -2.57
N ILE A 565 13.52 6.87 -2.94
CA ILE A 565 14.12 5.73 -3.65
C ILE A 565 14.17 4.48 -2.80
N GLY A 566 14.47 4.59 -1.51
CA GLY A 566 14.52 3.45 -0.60
C GLY A 566 13.18 2.73 -0.51
N MET A 567 12.07 3.48 -0.47
CA MET A 567 10.73 2.91 -0.48
C MET A 567 10.37 2.26 -1.81
N LEU A 568 10.74 2.89 -2.93
CA LEU A 568 10.35 2.41 -4.27
C LEU A 568 11.13 1.19 -4.75
N LEU A 569 12.39 1.02 -4.36
CA LEU A 569 13.20 -0.14 -4.76
C LEU A 569 12.58 -1.48 -4.34
N CYS A 570 11.77 -1.50 -3.30
CA CYS A 570 11.12 -2.69 -2.77
C CYS A 570 9.62 -2.77 -3.08
N ALA A 571 9.05 -1.75 -3.75
CA ALA A 571 7.63 -1.59 -3.94
C ALA A 571 7.17 -2.17 -5.28
N SER A 572 6.50 -3.32 -5.26
CA SER A 572 5.78 -3.82 -6.42
C SER A 572 4.26 -3.71 -6.22
N ALA A 573 3.52 -3.44 -7.30
CA ALA A 573 2.07 -3.29 -7.24
C ALA A 573 1.38 -4.47 -6.55
N GLY A 574 0.57 -4.17 -5.53
CA GLY A 574 -0.24 -5.14 -4.81
C GLY A 574 0.51 -6.15 -3.93
N ASN A 575 1.80 -5.98 -3.72
CA ASN A 575 2.58 -6.83 -2.81
C ASN A 575 2.98 -6.05 -1.56
N ASP A 576 2.84 -6.68 -0.41
CA ASP A 576 3.19 -6.08 0.87
C ASP A 576 4.70 -5.81 0.97
N ILE A 577 5.06 -4.73 1.62
CA ILE A 577 6.43 -4.28 1.82
C ILE A 577 6.76 -4.40 3.29
N PHE A 578 7.78 -5.18 3.61
CA PHE A 578 8.34 -5.23 4.95
C PHE A 578 9.37 -4.12 5.07
N TYR A 579 9.02 -3.07 5.79
CA TYR A 579 9.90 -1.91 5.95
C TYR A 579 11.14 -2.25 6.78
N ASP A 580 12.30 -1.88 6.26
CA ASP A 580 13.56 -1.87 6.96
C ASP A 580 14.31 -0.57 6.65
N GLU A 581 14.84 0.09 7.66
CA GLU A 581 15.57 1.37 7.52
C GLU A 581 16.81 1.25 6.62
N SER A 582 17.37 0.05 6.49
CA SER A 582 18.48 -0.23 5.57
C SER A 582 18.15 0.08 4.09
N GLN A 583 16.86 0.03 3.71
CA GLN A 583 16.38 0.43 2.39
C GLN A 583 16.61 1.93 2.16
N VAL A 584 16.32 2.74 3.16
CA VAL A 584 16.56 4.19 3.11
C VAL A 584 18.07 4.51 3.11
N GLU A 585 18.87 3.74 3.86
CA GLU A 585 20.32 3.84 3.82
C GLU A 585 20.89 3.52 2.42
N GLN A 586 20.34 2.53 1.74
CA GLN A 586 20.69 2.23 0.34
C GLN A 586 20.37 3.42 -0.56
N GLY A 587 19.22 4.08 -0.36
CA GLY A 587 18.87 5.32 -1.05
C GLY A 587 19.89 6.44 -0.83
N ARG A 588 20.30 6.67 0.41
CA ARG A 588 21.34 7.65 0.74
C ARG A 588 22.68 7.31 0.05
N ASN A 589 23.05 6.04 0.04
CA ASN A 589 24.28 5.61 -0.62
C ASN A 589 24.21 5.86 -2.13
N PHE A 590 23.05 5.72 -2.74
CA PHE A 590 22.85 6.04 -4.14
C PHE A 590 22.97 7.55 -4.42
N CYS A 591 22.39 8.41 -3.57
CA CYS A 591 22.62 9.86 -3.63
C CYS A 591 24.14 10.18 -3.60
N GLY A 592 24.85 9.56 -2.66
CA GLY A 592 26.32 9.72 -2.55
C GLY A 592 27.06 9.24 -3.81
N LYS A 593 26.60 8.16 -4.44
CA LYS A 593 27.19 7.64 -5.67
C LYS A 593 26.97 8.60 -6.84
N ILE A 594 25.77 9.13 -7.01
CA ILE A 594 25.46 10.13 -8.05
C ILE A 594 26.33 11.38 -7.86
N TRP A 595 26.38 11.90 -6.66
CA TRP A 595 27.14 13.07 -6.31
C TRP A 595 28.64 12.91 -6.60
N ASN A 596 29.21 11.81 -6.15
CA ASN A 596 30.65 11.54 -6.31
C ASN A 596 31.04 11.25 -7.75
N SER A 597 30.19 10.60 -8.53
CA SER A 597 30.45 10.36 -9.95
C SER A 597 30.50 11.68 -10.74
N TYR A 598 29.59 12.59 -10.46
CA TYR A 598 29.61 13.91 -11.09
C TYR A 598 30.86 14.73 -10.67
N ARG A 599 31.18 14.73 -9.38
CA ARG A 599 32.41 15.41 -8.89
C ARG A 599 33.66 14.86 -9.54
N LEU A 600 33.74 13.54 -9.76
CA LEU A 600 34.86 12.91 -10.44
C LEU A 600 34.99 13.45 -11.87
N VAL A 601 33.91 13.45 -12.65
CA VAL A 601 33.90 13.91 -14.02
C VAL A 601 34.21 15.41 -14.10
N LYS A 602 33.55 16.22 -13.30
CA LYS A 602 33.77 17.69 -13.26
C LYS A 602 35.19 18.07 -12.87
N GLY A 603 35.86 17.21 -12.10
CA GLY A 603 37.25 17.46 -11.67
C GLY A 603 38.33 17.14 -12.71
N TRP A 604 38.00 16.55 -13.84
CA TRP A 604 38.96 16.26 -14.89
C TRP A 604 39.33 17.51 -15.67
N ALA A 605 40.63 17.67 -15.97
CA ALA A 605 41.12 18.62 -16.94
C ALA A 605 40.76 18.12 -18.35
N VAL A 606 40.33 19.02 -19.23
CA VAL A 606 39.91 18.69 -20.60
C VAL A 606 40.90 19.26 -21.60
N SER A 607 41.28 18.48 -22.61
CA SER A 607 42.15 18.94 -23.69
C SER A 607 41.52 18.75 -25.08
N GLU A 608 41.59 19.76 -25.91
CA GLU A 608 41.19 19.69 -27.32
C GLU A 608 42.30 19.12 -28.22
N GLU A 609 43.54 19.04 -27.71
CA GLU A 609 44.71 18.59 -28.46
C GLU A 609 44.85 17.06 -28.42
N ILE A 610 44.18 16.39 -27.50
CA ILE A 610 44.25 14.94 -27.36
C ILE A 610 43.16 14.28 -28.20
N GLY A 611 43.56 13.37 -29.09
CA GLY A 611 42.61 12.53 -29.82
C GLY A 611 41.92 11.53 -28.89
N GLN A 612 40.65 11.17 -29.22
CA GLN A 612 39.90 10.19 -28.46
C GLN A 612 40.63 8.83 -28.43
N PRO A 613 40.98 8.28 -27.29
CA PRO A 613 41.51 6.92 -27.17
C PRO A 613 40.54 5.86 -27.68
N GLN A 614 41.05 4.81 -28.31
CA GLN A 614 40.23 3.71 -28.85
C GLN A 614 39.30 3.09 -27.75
N SER A 615 39.83 2.84 -26.55
CA SER A 615 39.06 2.34 -25.44
C SER A 615 37.90 3.29 -25.04
N SER A 616 38.15 4.61 -25.11
CA SER A 616 37.11 5.62 -24.82
C SER A 616 36.04 5.66 -25.90
N ALA A 617 36.46 5.56 -27.18
CA ALA A 617 35.51 5.52 -28.30
C ALA A 617 34.59 4.29 -28.22
N ILE A 618 35.15 3.13 -27.86
CA ILE A 618 34.36 1.91 -27.63
C ILE A 618 33.42 2.09 -26.44
N ALA A 619 33.89 2.63 -25.34
CA ALA A 619 33.09 2.90 -24.13
C ALA A 619 31.91 3.81 -24.45
N VAL A 620 32.14 4.91 -25.17
CA VAL A 620 31.10 5.84 -25.58
C VAL A 620 30.05 5.16 -26.49
N LYS A 621 30.52 4.37 -27.49
CA LYS A 621 29.62 3.60 -28.34
C LYS A 621 28.79 2.59 -27.53
N TRP A 622 29.45 1.84 -26.65
CA TRP A 622 28.76 0.87 -25.82
C TRP A 622 27.71 1.50 -24.89
N PHE A 623 28.12 2.55 -24.16
CA PHE A 623 27.20 3.14 -23.18
C PHE A 623 26.03 3.84 -23.87
N ARG A 624 26.23 4.41 -25.08
CA ARG A 624 25.14 4.95 -25.87
C ARG A 624 24.11 3.89 -26.28
N ASN A 625 24.56 2.70 -26.68
CA ASN A 625 23.68 1.57 -26.99
C ASN A 625 22.98 1.07 -25.73
N LYS A 626 23.70 0.92 -24.62
CA LYS A 626 23.17 0.45 -23.34
C LYS A 626 22.15 1.43 -22.75
N LEU A 627 22.42 2.72 -22.84
CA LEU A 627 21.50 3.78 -22.45
C LEU A 627 20.19 3.70 -23.26
N SER A 628 20.28 3.61 -24.58
CA SER A 628 19.10 3.48 -25.46
C SER A 628 18.30 2.22 -25.15
N GLN A 629 18.93 1.06 -24.97
CA GLN A 629 18.29 -0.18 -24.57
C GLN A 629 17.57 -0.03 -23.23
N THR A 630 18.22 0.61 -22.25
CA THR A 630 17.64 0.79 -20.92
C THR A 630 16.48 1.79 -20.94
N ILE A 631 16.57 2.87 -21.73
CA ILE A 631 15.45 3.82 -21.91
C ILE A 631 14.21 3.08 -22.44
N ALA A 632 14.38 2.25 -23.48
CA ALA A 632 13.26 1.45 -24.02
C ALA A 632 12.65 0.52 -22.97
N THR A 633 13.48 -0.12 -22.15
CA THR A 633 13.04 -1.00 -21.05
C THR A 633 12.30 -0.21 -19.97
N VAL A 634 12.79 0.94 -19.60
CA VAL A 634 12.18 1.82 -18.58
C VAL A 634 10.82 2.33 -19.04
N GLU A 635 10.70 2.76 -20.30
CA GLU A 635 9.42 3.18 -20.86
C GLU A 635 8.39 2.04 -20.89
N ASP A 636 8.80 0.82 -21.26
CA ASP A 636 7.92 -0.37 -21.16
C ASP A 636 7.47 -0.64 -19.73
N HIS A 637 8.35 -0.47 -18.76
CA HIS A 637 8.00 -0.62 -17.34
C HIS A 637 7.02 0.45 -16.88
N TYR A 638 7.21 1.72 -17.23
CA TYR A 638 6.26 2.79 -16.91
C TYR A 638 4.90 2.54 -17.55
N ALA A 639 4.85 2.15 -18.82
CA ALA A 639 3.62 1.84 -19.53
C ALA A 639 2.83 0.68 -18.88
N LYS A 640 3.53 -0.21 -18.16
CA LYS A 640 2.95 -1.35 -17.42
C LYS A 640 2.80 -1.11 -15.92
N PHE A 641 3.01 0.11 -15.45
CA PHE A 641 2.99 0.47 -14.02
C PHE A 641 3.97 -0.35 -13.15
N ARG A 642 5.09 -0.78 -13.74
CA ARG A 642 6.17 -1.49 -13.03
C ARG A 642 7.23 -0.48 -12.56
N ILE A 643 6.83 0.43 -11.70
CA ILE A 643 7.67 1.58 -11.30
C ILE A 643 8.97 1.12 -10.61
N SER A 644 8.91 0.10 -9.75
CA SER A 644 10.11 -0.45 -9.10
C SER A 644 11.08 -1.10 -10.09
N ASP A 645 10.55 -1.79 -11.12
CA ASP A 645 11.39 -2.40 -12.16
C ASP A 645 12.05 -1.32 -13.04
N ALA A 646 11.31 -0.25 -13.37
CA ALA A 646 11.87 0.92 -14.06
C ALA A 646 13.02 1.52 -13.25
N LEU A 647 12.78 1.76 -11.96
CA LEU A 647 13.79 2.30 -11.06
C LEU A 647 15.00 1.37 -10.89
N MET A 648 14.79 0.06 -10.78
CA MET A 648 15.88 -0.91 -10.67
C MET A 648 16.73 -0.93 -11.96
N SER A 649 16.11 -0.79 -13.11
CA SER A 649 16.82 -0.70 -14.41
C SER A 649 17.69 0.56 -14.47
N ILE A 650 17.16 1.71 -14.05
CA ILE A 650 17.92 2.97 -13.95
C ILE A 650 19.05 2.86 -12.92
N TYR A 651 18.77 2.26 -11.75
CA TYR A 651 19.76 2.07 -10.69
C TYR A 651 20.96 1.24 -11.18
N LYS A 652 20.70 0.12 -11.88
CA LYS A 652 21.75 -0.75 -12.44
C LYS A 652 22.54 -0.03 -13.53
N LEU A 653 21.86 0.64 -14.46
CA LEU A 653 22.51 1.42 -15.51
C LEU A 653 23.45 2.47 -14.90
N PHE A 654 23.02 3.14 -13.83
CA PHE A 654 23.84 4.16 -13.20
C PHE A 654 24.98 3.55 -12.36
N TRP A 655 24.64 2.63 -11.46
CA TRP A 655 25.61 2.10 -10.49
C TRP A 655 26.63 1.16 -11.14
N ASP A 656 26.14 0.21 -11.91
CA ASP A 656 26.98 -0.83 -12.50
C ASP A 656 27.56 -0.37 -13.84
N ASP A 657 26.71 -0.04 -14.83
CA ASP A 657 27.19 0.22 -16.17
C ASP A 657 27.95 1.57 -16.26
N TYR A 658 27.33 2.67 -15.77
CA TYR A 658 27.97 3.98 -15.86
C TYR A 658 29.15 4.12 -14.91
N CYS A 659 28.95 3.86 -13.60
CA CYS A 659 30.00 4.13 -12.63
C CYS A 659 31.08 3.04 -12.59
N SER A 660 30.72 1.75 -12.68
CA SER A 660 31.69 0.66 -12.46
C SER A 660 32.42 0.27 -13.75
N TRP A 661 31.81 0.49 -14.91
CA TRP A 661 32.41 0.13 -16.18
C TRP A 661 32.74 1.35 -17.03
N TYR A 662 31.77 2.18 -17.40
CA TYR A 662 32.00 3.30 -18.32
C TYR A 662 33.03 4.30 -17.79
N LEU A 663 32.81 4.83 -16.58
CA LEU A 663 33.73 5.82 -16.00
C LEU A 663 35.13 5.26 -15.78
N GLU A 664 35.28 4.00 -15.35
CA GLU A 664 36.59 3.39 -15.16
C GLU A 664 37.33 3.18 -16.50
N LEU A 665 36.58 2.90 -17.59
CA LEU A 665 37.16 2.71 -18.92
C LEU A 665 37.64 4.02 -19.54
N ILE A 666 36.93 5.13 -19.33
CA ILE A 666 37.28 6.44 -19.86
C ILE A 666 38.20 7.27 -18.98
N LYS A 667 38.31 6.93 -17.70
CA LYS A 667 39.08 7.65 -16.70
C LYS A 667 40.53 7.91 -17.18
N PRO A 668 40.95 9.19 -17.23
CA PRO A 668 42.33 9.53 -17.61
C PRO A 668 43.30 9.04 -16.52
N ALA A 669 44.55 8.84 -16.90
CA ALA A 669 45.64 8.58 -15.94
C ALA A 669 45.74 9.77 -14.96
N TYR A 670 46.22 9.51 -13.77
CA TYR A 670 46.29 10.54 -12.72
C TYR A 670 47.11 11.75 -13.19
N GLY A 671 46.52 12.94 -13.09
CA GLY A 671 47.12 14.20 -13.52
C GLY A 671 47.15 14.43 -15.02
N GLN A 672 46.57 13.55 -15.82
CA GLN A 672 46.41 13.72 -17.26
C GLN A 672 45.01 14.25 -17.62
N PRO A 673 44.89 15.06 -18.64
CA PRO A 673 43.58 15.52 -19.13
C PRO A 673 42.87 14.42 -19.90
N ILE A 674 41.54 14.52 -19.94
CA ILE A 674 40.67 13.73 -20.82
C ILE A 674 40.49 14.46 -22.17
N ASP A 675 40.31 13.71 -23.23
CA ASP A 675 39.94 14.30 -24.52
C ASP A 675 38.53 14.91 -24.47
N LYS A 676 38.36 16.00 -25.21
CA LYS A 676 37.12 16.78 -25.24
C LYS A 676 35.92 15.98 -25.75
N VAL A 677 36.12 15.06 -26.71
CA VAL A 677 35.01 14.28 -27.31
C VAL A 677 34.44 13.36 -26.25
N THR A 678 35.27 12.57 -25.60
CA THR A 678 34.80 11.67 -24.51
C THR A 678 34.19 12.45 -23.37
N TYR A 679 34.78 13.59 -22.98
CA TYR A 679 34.23 14.43 -21.90
C TYR A 679 32.82 14.94 -22.19
N THR A 680 32.63 15.47 -23.39
CA THR A 680 31.33 16.03 -23.83
C THR A 680 30.25 14.94 -23.87
N GLU A 681 30.57 13.77 -24.42
CA GLU A 681 29.66 12.61 -24.42
C GLU A 681 29.31 12.16 -23.02
N THR A 682 30.32 12.14 -22.12
CA THR A 682 30.11 11.74 -20.70
C THR A 682 29.14 12.67 -19.99
N LEU A 683 29.25 13.99 -20.21
CA LEU A 683 28.30 14.95 -19.67
C LEU A 683 26.89 14.77 -20.26
N GLY A 684 26.78 14.48 -21.55
CA GLY A 684 25.50 14.19 -22.21
C GLY A 684 24.83 12.94 -21.62
N PHE A 685 25.60 11.87 -21.37
CA PHE A 685 25.10 10.66 -20.73
C PHE A 685 24.65 10.94 -19.28
N PHE A 686 25.44 11.71 -18.54
CA PHE A 686 25.10 12.07 -17.18
C PHE A 686 23.79 12.89 -17.10
N GLU A 687 23.61 13.85 -18.01
CA GLU A 687 22.37 14.62 -18.11
C GLU A 687 21.17 13.73 -18.43
N ALA A 688 21.31 12.78 -19.36
CA ALA A 688 20.26 11.81 -19.67
C ALA A 688 19.91 10.95 -18.44
N LEU A 689 20.92 10.48 -17.69
CA LEU A 689 20.72 9.73 -16.45
C LEU A 689 20.02 10.57 -15.39
N LEU A 690 20.38 11.84 -15.21
CA LEU A 690 19.68 12.75 -14.28
C LEU A 690 18.22 12.91 -14.67
N LYS A 691 17.91 13.05 -15.94
CA LYS A 691 16.52 13.15 -16.42
C LYS A 691 15.73 11.86 -16.16
N MET A 692 16.33 10.69 -16.32
CA MET A 692 15.68 9.42 -16.00
C MET A 692 15.43 9.25 -14.50
N ILE A 693 16.31 9.75 -13.66
CA ILE A 693 16.24 9.63 -12.19
C ILE A 693 15.30 10.70 -11.57
N HIS A 694 15.16 11.86 -12.23
CA HIS A 694 14.46 13.03 -11.67
C HIS A 694 13.06 12.76 -11.13
N PRO A 695 12.18 11.96 -11.76
CA PRO A 695 10.87 11.65 -11.20
C PRO A 695 10.93 11.05 -9.78
N VAL A 696 11.98 10.27 -9.49
CA VAL A 696 12.16 9.59 -8.22
C VAL A 696 12.96 10.44 -7.23
N MET A 697 14.04 11.08 -7.69
CA MET A 697 15.00 11.83 -6.85
C MET A 697 15.11 13.27 -7.33
N PRO A 698 14.08 14.09 -7.09
CA PRO A 698 13.96 15.41 -7.70
C PRO A 698 14.99 16.42 -7.20
N PHE A 699 15.47 16.32 -5.97
CA PHE A 699 16.31 17.34 -5.36
C PHE A 699 17.76 17.26 -5.82
N ILE A 700 18.38 16.09 -5.70
CA ILE A 700 19.77 15.91 -6.13
C ILE A 700 19.92 16.11 -7.64
N THR A 701 18.92 15.68 -8.40
CA THR A 701 18.98 15.83 -9.87
C THR A 701 18.79 17.27 -10.30
N GLU A 702 17.95 18.05 -9.64
CA GLU A 702 17.84 19.50 -9.86
C GLU A 702 19.17 20.20 -9.54
N GLU A 703 19.75 19.92 -8.36
CA GLU A 703 21.02 20.55 -7.92
C GLU A 703 22.16 20.30 -8.93
N LEU A 704 22.31 19.06 -9.37
CA LEU A 704 23.39 18.71 -10.30
C LEU A 704 23.13 19.23 -11.71
N TRP A 705 21.88 19.17 -12.19
CA TRP A 705 21.52 19.67 -13.51
C TRP A 705 21.71 21.19 -13.62
N GLN A 706 21.41 21.92 -12.57
CA GLN A 706 21.66 23.37 -12.50
C GLN A 706 23.17 23.71 -12.46
N ASP A 707 23.99 22.85 -11.85
CA ASP A 707 25.44 23.04 -11.78
C ASP A 707 26.17 22.64 -13.08
N MET A 708 25.55 21.83 -13.93
CA MET A 708 26.15 21.36 -15.18
C MET A 708 26.34 22.47 -16.22
N ALA A 709 25.53 23.51 -16.21
CA ALA A 709 25.58 24.64 -17.14
C ALA A 709 24.98 25.89 -16.51
N GLU A 710 25.31 27.05 -17.08
CA GLU A 710 24.61 28.28 -16.71
C GLU A 710 23.14 28.20 -17.16
N ARG A 711 22.23 28.35 -16.20
CA ARG A 711 20.79 28.29 -16.40
C ARG A 711 20.16 29.67 -16.15
N LYS A 712 19.11 29.96 -16.91
CA LYS A 712 18.31 31.18 -16.67
C LYS A 712 17.36 30.95 -15.48
N GLU A 713 16.98 32.07 -14.83
CA GLU A 713 15.91 31.99 -13.83
C GLU A 713 14.62 31.46 -14.48
N GLY A 714 13.97 30.51 -13.83
CA GLY A 714 12.80 29.80 -14.33
C GLY A 714 13.10 28.48 -15.08
N GLU A 715 14.38 28.19 -15.37
CA GLU A 715 14.73 26.86 -15.92
C GLU A 715 14.83 25.79 -14.83
N THR A 716 14.30 24.61 -15.12
CA THR A 716 14.32 23.44 -14.24
C THR A 716 14.40 22.16 -15.03
N ILE A 717 15.02 21.13 -14.47
CA ILE A 717 15.05 19.79 -15.04
C ILE A 717 13.64 19.18 -15.17
N MET A 718 12.69 19.60 -14.32
CA MET A 718 11.33 19.09 -14.27
C MET A 718 10.56 19.19 -15.59
N PHE A 719 10.86 20.17 -16.41
CA PHE A 719 10.25 20.38 -17.73
C PHE A 719 11.16 19.99 -18.89
N GLN A 720 12.31 19.38 -18.60
CA GLN A 720 13.15 18.84 -19.65
C GLN A 720 12.54 17.54 -20.18
N PRO A 721 12.58 17.32 -21.51
CA PRO A 721 11.98 16.11 -22.07
C PRO A 721 12.68 14.86 -21.55
N THR A 722 11.87 13.83 -21.28
CA THR A 722 12.38 12.48 -21.00
C THR A 722 13.29 12.01 -22.12
N PRO A 723 14.45 11.40 -21.85
CA PRO A 723 15.30 10.84 -22.88
C PRO A 723 14.55 9.78 -23.70
N VAL A 724 14.68 9.83 -25.01
CA VAL A 724 14.05 8.90 -25.94
C VAL A 724 15.06 7.85 -26.38
N ALA A 725 14.61 6.58 -26.42
CA ALA A 725 15.43 5.49 -26.91
C ALA A 725 15.78 5.73 -28.40
N GLY A 726 17.08 5.72 -28.73
CA GLY A 726 17.54 5.59 -30.10
C GLY A 726 17.62 4.14 -30.55
N GLU A 727 18.05 3.91 -31.79
CA GLU A 727 18.46 2.59 -32.21
C GLU A 727 19.67 2.11 -31.40
N PHE A 728 19.73 0.83 -31.13
CA PHE A 728 20.84 0.21 -30.41
C PHE A 728 21.19 -1.16 -30.98
N ASP A 729 22.50 -1.48 -30.92
CA ASP A 729 23.06 -2.71 -31.44
C ASP A 729 23.25 -3.73 -30.32
N GLU A 730 22.32 -4.70 -30.25
CA GLU A 730 22.37 -5.76 -29.26
C GLU A 730 23.61 -6.65 -29.39
N ALA A 731 24.10 -6.87 -30.60
CA ALA A 731 25.30 -7.67 -30.80
C ALA A 731 26.54 -6.96 -30.26
N PHE A 732 26.63 -5.64 -30.42
CA PHE A 732 27.69 -4.85 -29.83
C PHE A 732 27.62 -4.82 -28.29
N ILE A 733 26.43 -4.68 -27.75
CA ILE A 733 26.22 -4.77 -26.28
C ILE A 733 26.70 -6.14 -25.78
N SER A 734 26.28 -7.22 -26.43
CA SER A 734 26.69 -8.60 -26.03
C SER A 734 28.19 -8.81 -26.17
N SER A 735 28.83 -8.21 -27.16
CA SER A 735 30.28 -8.24 -27.33
C SER A 735 31.03 -7.54 -26.18
N PHE A 736 30.47 -6.42 -25.70
CA PHE A 736 31.04 -5.73 -24.56
C PHE A 736 30.82 -6.52 -23.26
N GLU A 737 29.65 -7.12 -23.07
CA GLU A 737 29.39 -8.00 -21.93
C GLU A 737 30.36 -9.20 -21.88
N LEU A 738 30.72 -9.76 -23.01
CA LEU A 738 31.78 -10.78 -23.09
C LEU A 738 33.13 -10.24 -22.61
N ALA A 739 33.46 -9.00 -22.96
CA ALA A 739 34.69 -8.35 -22.47
C ALA A 739 34.61 -8.09 -20.95
N GLU A 740 33.47 -7.70 -20.41
CA GLU A 740 33.26 -7.55 -18.96
C GLU A 740 33.48 -8.88 -18.23
N GLU A 741 32.93 -9.97 -18.74
CA GLU A 741 33.12 -11.30 -18.18
C GLU A 741 34.59 -11.72 -18.21
N ALA A 742 35.30 -11.41 -19.31
CA ALA A 742 36.74 -11.67 -19.43
C ALA A 742 37.54 -10.86 -18.40
N VAL A 743 37.23 -9.57 -18.25
CA VAL A 743 37.87 -8.71 -17.23
C VAL A 743 37.63 -9.24 -15.82
N ASN A 744 36.39 -9.67 -15.54
CA ASN A 744 36.04 -10.24 -14.22
C ASN A 744 36.77 -11.58 -13.99
N ALA A 745 36.90 -12.41 -15.01
CA ALA A 745 37.67 -13.65 -14.95
C ALA A 745 39.18 -13.38 -14.64
N ILE A 746 39.77 -12.37 -15.32
CA ILE A 746 41.17 -11.97 -15.08
C ILE A 746 41.34 -11.42 -13.64
N ARG A 747 40.38 -10.60 -13.16
CA ARG A 747 40.38 -10.11 -11.77
C ARG A 747 40.27 -11.27 -10.76
N GLY A 748 39.48 -12.29 -11.08
CA GLY A 748 39.35 -13.51 -10.31
C GLY A 748 40.67 -14.30 -10.26
N ILE A 749 41.37 -14.44 -11.38
CA ILE A 749 42.70 -15.08 -11.44
C ILE A 749 43.69 -14.29 -10.60
N ARG A 750 43.72 -12.96 -10.68
CA ARG A 750 44.58 -12.11 -9.82
C ARG A 750 44.35 -12.36 -8.34
N GLN A 751 43.08 -12.39 -7.93
CA GLN A 751 42.71 -12.63 -6.54
C GLN A 751 43.13 -14.04 -6.08
N GLN A 752 42.87 -15.06 -6.88
CA GLN A 752 43.19 -16.45 -6.58
C GLN A 752 44.69 -16.68 -6.48
N LYS A 753 45.47 -16.00 -7.33
CA LYS A 753 46.91 -16.13 -7.44
C LYS A 753 47.69 -15.04 -6.69
N ASN A 754 47.00 -14.21 -5.94
CA ASN A 754 47.54 -13.10 -5.15
C ASN A 754 48.43 -12.12 -5.96
N ILE A 755 48.04 -11.86 -7.20
CA ILE A 755 48.74 -10.96 -8.13
C ILE A 755 48.22 -9.54 -7.92
N SER A 756 49.15 -8.59 -7.75
CA SER A 756 48.78 -7.18 -7.57
C SER A 756 48.00 -6.63 -8.76
N PRO A 757 46.95 -5.82 -8.54
CA PRO A 757 46.29 -5.12 -9.61
C PRO A 757 47.17 -4.19 -10.45
N LYS A 758 48.31 -3.76 -9.91
CA LYS A 758 49.28 -2.90 -10.61
C LYS A 758 50.23 -3.67 -11.51
N GLU A 759 50.29 -4.98 -11.37
CA GLU A 759 51.14 -5.83 -12.18
C GLU A 759 50.49 -6.09 -13.53
N GLU A 760 51.20 -5.95 -14.63
CA GLU A 760 50.70 -6.19 -15.98
C GLU A 760 50.71 -7.70 -16.30
N LEU A 761 49.61 -8.19 -16.89
CA LEU A 761 49.47 -9.58 -17.33
C LEU A 761 49.40 -9.65 -18.84
N GLN A 762 49.81 -10.77 -19.41
CA GLN A 762 49.48 -11.14 -20.78
C GLN A 762 48.18 -11.93 -20.78
N VAL A 763 47.35 -11.70 -21.81
CA VAL A 763 46.06 -12.40 -21.94
C VAL A 763 45.92 -12.85 -23.39
N MET A 764 45.58 -14.10 -23.58
CA MET A 764 45.31 -14.66 -24.91
C MET A 764 43.88 -15.23 -24.93
N PHE A 765 43.20 -15.03 -26.04
CA PHE A 765 41.87 -15.60 -26.30
C PHE A 765 41.96 -16.55 -27.49
N LYS A 766 41.20 -17.63 -27.42
CA LYS A 766 41.02 -18.59 -28.49
C LYS A 766 39.52 -18.81 -28.74
N GLY A 767 39.11 -18.58 -30.00
CA GLY A 767 37.69 -18.58 -30.38
C GLY A 767 37.26 -17.21 -30.90
N ASP A 768 35.94 -16.98 -30.92
CA ASP A 768 35.34 -15.77 -31.52
C ASP A 768 35.27 -14.62 -30.51
N PHE A 769 36.43 -14.20 -30.01
CA PHE A 769 36.50 -12.98 -29.21
C PHE A 769 36.55 -11.74 -30.11
N PRO A 770 35.66 -10.73 -29.93
CA PRO A 770 35.63 -9.55 -30.80
C PRO A 770 36.93 -8.74 -30.69
N ALA A 771 37.63 -8.57 -31.79
CA ALA A 771 38.92 -7.88 -31.83
C ALA A 771 38.82 -6.43 -31.32
N GLU A 772 37.70 -5.75 -31.58
CA GLU A 772 37.49 -4.41 -31.06
C GLU A 772 37.42 -4.34 -29.53
N MET A 773 37.05 -5.42 -28.83
CA MET A 773 36.96 -5.49 -27.37
C MET A 773 38.31 -5.72 -26.67
N LEU A 774 39.37 -6.03 -27.42
CA LEU A 774 40.72 -6.20 -26.84
C LEU A 774 41.19 -4.94 -26.09
N ALA A 775 40.87 -3.75 -26.63
CA ALA A 775 41.21 -2.49 -25.99
C ALA A 775 40.50 -2.28 -24.62
N VAL A 776 39.32 -2.80 -24.49
CA VAL A 776 38.54 -2.78 -23.21
C VAL A 776 39.20 -3.66 -22.19
N VAL A 777 39.51 -4.92 -22.55
CA VAL A 777 40.21 -5.84 -21.68
C VAL A 777 41.57 -5.29 -21.29
N ALA A 778 42.34 -4.76 -22.26
CA ALA A 778 43.65 -4.18 -22.01
C ALA A 778 43.59 -3.07 -20.96
N LYS A 779 42.66 -2.15 -21.07
CA LYS A 779 42.52 -1.01 -20.13
C LYS A 779 42.08 -1.45 -18.74
N LEU A 780 41.00 -2.29 -18.66
CA LEU A 780 40.35 -2.61 -17.37
C LEU A 780 41.02 -3.74 -16.62
N ALA A 781 41.73 -4.63 -17.28
CA ALA A 781 42.46 -5.73 -16.66
C ALA A 781 43.94 -5.42 -16.41
N ASN A 782 44.43 -4.26 -16.82
CA ASN A 782 45.81 -3.84 -16.69
C ASN A 782 46.79 -4.90 -17.30
N THR A 783 46.76 -5.02 -18.60
CA THR A 783 47.52 -6.04 -19.34
C THR A 783 48.65 -5.44 -20.15
N SER A 784 49.76 -6.15 -20.32
CA SER A 784 50.87 -5.79 -21.20
C SER A 784 50.56 -6.14 -22.67
N SER A 785 49.80 -7.20 -22.89
CA SER A 785 49.27 -7.56 -24.22
C SER A 785 47.95 -8.34 -24.06
N VAL A 786 47.06 -8.13 -25.06
CA VAL A 786 45.83 -8.89 -25.23
C VAL A 786 45.66 -9.22 -26.68
N GLU A 787 45.55 -10.49 -27.02
CA GLU A 787 45.45 -10.93 -28.41
C GLU A 787 44.55 -12.15 -28.58
N VAL A 788 44.03 -12.30 -29.82
CA VAL A 788 43.30 -13.52 -30.19
C VAL A 788 44.27 -14.41 -30.96
N VAL A 789 44.42 -15.62 -30.53
CA VAL A 789 45.36 -16.59 -31.08
C VAL A 789 44.66 -17.86 -31.58
N ALA A 790 45.23 -18.52 -32.54
CA ALA A 790 44.74 -19.80 -33.01
C ALA A 790 45.03 -20.96 -32.03
N ASP A 791 46.18 -20.85 -31.30
CA ASP A 791 46.59 -21.80 -30.29
C ASP A 791 47.45 -21.13 -29.22
N PHE A 792 47.26 -21.50 -27.97
CA PHE A 792 48.06 -20.94 -26.84
C PHE A 792 49.49 -21.45 -26.76
N GLY A 793 49.81 -22.50 -27.48
CA GLY A 793 51.15 -23.15 -27.36
C GLY A 793 51.27 -23.92 -26.02
N ASN A 794 52.39 -23.68 -25.33
CA ASN A 794 52.60 -24.33 -24.04
C ASN A 794 51.80 -23.64 -22.93
N THR A 795 50.82 -24.33 -22.38
CA THR A 795 49.92 -23.84 -21.28
C THR A 795 50.31 -24.34 -19.87
N SER A 796 51.47 -24.93 -19.71
CA SER A 796 51.92 -25.51 -18.43
C SER A 796 52.18 -24.47 -17.32
N GLU A 797 52.39 -23.21 -17.67
CA GLU A 797 52.76 -22.14 -16.73
C GLU A 797 51.74 -21.00 -16.73
N GLY A 798 50.44 -21.31 -16.71
CA GLY A 798 49.38 -20.30 -16.71
C GLY A 798 48.04 -20.85 -16.28
N VAL A 799 46.99 -20.04 -16.42
CA VAL A 799 45.59 -20.41 -16.12
C VAL A 799 44.77 -20.29 -17.38
N SER A 800 44.12 -21.40 -17.74
CA SER A 800 43.07 -21.42 -18.79
C SER A 800 41.69 -21.35 -18.11
N GLN A 801 40.82 -20.53 -18.65
CA GLN A 801 39.44 -20.42 -18.19
C GLN A 801 38.49 -20.16 -19.37
N MET A 802 37.31 -20.78 -19.35
CA MET A 802 36.25 -20.48 -20.32
C MET A 802 35.51 -19.21 -19.92
N VAL A 803 35.33 -18.33 -20.90
CA VAL A 803 34.46 -17.15 -20.79
C VAL A 803 33.41 -17.27 -21.86
N ARG A 804 32.18 -17.66 -21.52
CA ARG A 804 31.16 -18.15 -22.44
C ARG A 804 31.71 -19.27 -23.32
N THR A 805 31.82 -19.03 -24.63
CA THR A 805 32.32 -19.98 -25.63
C THR A 805 33.77 -19.74 -26.02
N VAL A 806 34.42 -18.75 -25.43
CA VAL A 806 35.82 -18.36 -25.72
C VAL A 806 36.71 -18.90 -24.63
N GLU A 807 37.80 -19.54 -25.03
CA GLU A 807 38.86 -19.96 -24.11
C GLU A 807 39.83 -18.80 -23.88
N MET A 808 40.08 -18.47 -22.62
CA MET A 808 41.04 -17.44 -22.21
C MET A 808 42.23 -18.10 -21.49
N TYR A 809 43.41 -17.68 -21.83
CA TYR A 809 44.66 -18.13 -21.19
C TYR A 809 45.46 -16.93 -20.69
N VAL A 810 45.93 -17.05 -19.44
CA VAL A 810 46.78 -16.05 -18.78
C VAL A 810 48.08 -16.73 -18.35
N PRO A 811 49.23 -16.49 -19.07
CA PRO A 811 50.53 -17.00 -18.68
C PRO A 811 50.99 -16.36 -17.37
N LEU A 812 51.49 -17.15 -16.46
CA LEU A 812 51.91 -16.72 -15.12
C LEU A 812 53.41 -16.98 -14.85
N THR A 813 54.18 -17.23 -15.88
CA THR A 813 55.60 -17.54 -15.80
C THR A 813 56.38 -16.51 -14.95
N GLY A 814 57.02 -16.97 -13.85
CA GLY A 814 57.75 -16.12 -12.93
C GLY A 814 56.93 -15.17 -12.03
N LYS A 815 55.59 -15.25 -12.10
CA LYS A 815 54.68 -14.38 -11.36
C LYS A 815 53.98 -15.06 -10.19
N VAL A 816 54.17 -16.36 -10.01
CA VAL A 816 53.62 -17.15 -8.91
C VAL A 816 54.75 -17.75 -8.11
N ASN A 817 54.69 -17.55 -6.80
CA ASN A 817 55.58 -18.26 -5.89
C ASN A 817 55.04 -19.69 -5.74
N VAL A 818 55.63 -20.65 -6.47
CA VAL A 818 55.14 -22.03 -6.51
C VAL A 818 55.14 -22.68 -5.12
N GLU A 819 56.09 -22.34 -4.26
CA GLU A 819 56.16 -22.87 -2.89
C GLU A 819 55.02 -22.36 -2.03
N GLU A 820 54.69 -21.07 -2.14
CA GLU A 820 53.54 -20.43 -1.44
C GLU A 820 52.20 -20.97 -1.93
N GLU A 821 52.06 -21.22 -3.21
CA GLU A 821 50.87 -21.78 -3.80
C GLU A 821 50.63 -23.24 -3.40
N ILE A 822 51.71 -24.04 -3.37
CA ILE A 822 51.67 -25.42 -2.88
C ILE A 822 51.24 -25.40 -1.39
N ALA A 823 51.86 -24.56 -0.55
CA ALA A 823 51.51 -24.48 0.87
C ALA A 823 50.04 -24.06 1.08
N LYS A 824 49.54 -23.15 0.27
CA LYS A 824 48.13 -22.70 0.33
C LYS A 824 47.15 -23.81 -0.10
N LEU A 825 47.44 -24.47 -1.21
CA LEU A 825 46.62 -25.59 -1.68
C LEU A 825 46.65 -26.80 -0.71
N GLU A 826 47.78 -27.06 -0.08
CA GLU A 826 47.88 -28.09 0.95
C GLU A 826 47.05 -27.76 2.20
N ALA A 827 47.04 -26.48 2.61
CA ALA A 827 46.22 -26.01 3.72
C ALA A 827 44.69 -26.08 3.38
N GLU A 828 44.33 -25.70 2.16
CA GLU A 828 42.93 -25.79 1.71
C GLU A 828 42.48 -27.25 1.55
N LEU A 829 43.33 -28.13 1.04
CA LEU A 829 43.11 -29.56 0.94
C LEU A 829 42.87 -30.19 2.31
N ASP A 830 43.73 -29.88 3.28
CA ASP A 830 43.60 -30.35 4.67
C ASP A 830 42.30 -29.86 5.30
N TYR A 831 41.95 -28.57 5.07
CA TYR A 831 40.69 -28.04 5.53
C TYR A 831 39.49 -28.77 4.91
N GLN A 832 39.48 -28.98 3.59
CA GLN A 832 38.38 -29.69 2.90
C GLN A 832 38.27 -31.15 3.34
N LYS A 833 39.36 -31.83 3.59
CA LYS A 833 39.38 -33.20 4.13
C LYS A 833 38.75 -33.26 5.52
N LYS A 834 39.13 -32.34 6.42
CA LYS A 834 38.50 -32.21 7.76
C LYS A 834 37.03 -31.87 7.69
N PHE A 835 36.66 -30.97 6.77
CA PHE A 835 35.28 -30.60 6.57
C PHE A 835 34.44 -31.80 6.06
N LEU A 836 34.93 -32.54 5.08
CA LEU A 836 34.35 -33.75 4.57
C LEU A 836 34.16 -34.81 5.67
N GLU A 837 35.12 -35.00 6.52
CA GLU A 837 35.03 -35.91 7.66
C GLU A 837 33.95 -35.50 8.64
N SER A 838 33.80 -34.18 8.90
CA SER A 838 32.74 -33.63 9.73
C SER A 838 31.37 -33.89 9.12
N VAL A 839 31.21 -33.66 7.80
CA VAL A 839 29.93 -33.89 7.07
C VAL A 839 29.59 -35.39 7.08
N ARG A 840 30.56 -36.27 6.81
CA ARG A 840 30.40 -37.72 6.86
C ARG A 840 30.03 -38.22 8.24
N ARG A 841 30.59 -37.65 9.29
CA ARG A 841 30.22 -37.98 10.69
C ARG A 841 28.79 -37.61 11.01
N LYS A 842 28.29 -36.51 10.43
CA LYS A 842 26.87 -36.17 10.55
C LYS A 842 25.97 -37.13 9.76
N LEU A 843 26.34 -37.44 8.54
CA LEU A 843 25.57 -38.36 7.68
C LEU A 843 25.59 -39.81 8.17
N SER A 844 26.62 -40.26 8.91
CA SER A 844 26.69 -41.57 9.55
C SER A 844 25.93 -41.67 10.87
N ASN A 845 25.43 -40.56 11.39
CA ASN A 845 24.62 -40.56 12.59
C ASN A 845 23.18 -40.96 12.26
N GLU A 846 22.78 -42.17 12.58
CA GLU A 846 21.45 -42.72 12.32
C GLU A 846 20.33 -41.87 12.94
N LYS A 847 20.56 -41.22 14.08
CA LYS A 847 19.59 -40.32 14.70
C LYS A 847 19.38 -39.05 13.87
N PHE A 848 20.40 -38.57 13.22
CA PHE A 848 20.31 -37.39 12.35
C PHE A 848 19.59 -37.75 11.03
N THR A 849 20.02 -38.84 10.36
CA THR A 849 19.46 -39.22 9.04
C THR A 849 18.03 -39.73 9.14
N ALA A 850 17.61 -40.27 10.28
CA ALA A 850 16.24 -40.78 10.49
C ALA A 850 15.24 -39.72 10.98
N HIS A 851 15.69 -38.62 11.63
CA HIS A 851 14.80 -37.66 12.26
C HIS A 851 14.92 -36.24 11.68
N ALA A 852 15.97 -35.93 10.91
CA ALA A 852 16.09 -34.63 10.27
C ALA A 852 15.19 -34.54 9.02
N PRO A 853 14.66 -33.35 8.71
CA PRO A 853 13.89 -33.13 7.47
C PRO A 853 14.71 -33.55 6.24
N GLU A 854 14.07 -34.20 5.27
CA GLU A 854 14.72 -34.71 4.06
C GLU A 854 15.55 -33.64 3.31
N LYS A 855 15.06 -32.40 3.30
CA LYS A 855 15.79 -31.26 2.77
C LYS A 855 17.15 -31.01 3.47
N VAL A 856 17.22 -31.19 4.77
CA VAL A 856 18.45 -30.96 5.56
C VAL A 856 19.46 -32.06 5.30
N VAL A 857 19.00 -33.30 5.18
CA VAL A 857 19.85 -34.44 4.80
C VAL A 857 20.37 -34.28 3.37
N ALA A 858 19.53 -33.81 2.45
CA ALA A 858 19.92 -33.55 1.06
C ALA A 858 21.02 -32.47 0.97
N VAL A 859 20.92 -31.38 1.77
CA VAL A 859 21.95 -30.34 1.84
C VAL A 859 23.28 -30.89 2.35
N GLU A 860 23.28 -31.75 3.36
CA GLU A 860 24.52 -32.34 3.85
C GLU A 860 25.13 -33.33 2.83
N ARG A 861 24.34 -34.07 2.07
CA ARG A 861 24.83 -34.89 0.94
C ARG A 861 25.38 -34.06 -0.20
N GLN A 862 24.78 -32.90 -0.50
CA GLN A 862 25.34 -31.96 -1.48
C GLN A 862 26.70 -31.42 -1.03
N LYS A 863 26.85 -31.04 0.25
CA LYS A 863 28.11 -30.61 0.84
C LYS A 863 29.17 -31.70 0.75
N GLU A 864 28.81 -32.99 0.92
CA GLU A 864 29.74 -34.10 0.74
C GLU A 864 30.21 -34.17 -0.71
N ALA A 865 29.32 -34.12 -1.68
CA ALA A 865 29.65 -34.17 -3.11
C ALA A 865 30.52 -32.98 -3.54
N ASP A 866 30.18 -31.76 -3.09
CA ASP A 866 30.92 -30.54 -3.37
C ASP A 866 32.34 -30.62 -2.78
N SER A 867 32.45 -31.14 -1.56
CA SER A 867 33.78 -31.30 -0.89
C SER A 867 34.66 -32.35 -1.59
N LEU A 868 34.09 -33.45 -2.04
CA LEU A 868 34.80 -34.46 -2.84
C LEU A 868 35.35 -33.86 -4.13
N SER A 869 34.47 -33.14 -4.87
CA SER A 869 34.88 -32.48 -6.12
C SER A 869 36.02 -31.46 -5.90
N LYS A 870 35.97 -30.70 -4.79
CA LYS A 870 37.04 -29.74 -4.43
C LYS A 870 38.35 -30.46 -4.06
N ILE A 871 38.26 -31.55 -3.31
CA ILE A 871 39.44 -32.35 -2.93
C ILE A 871 40.15 -32.88 -4.18
N ASP A 872 39.39 -33.49 -5.11
CA ASP A 872 39.92 -34.02 -6.37
C ASP A 872 40.58 -32.90 -7.21
N SER A 873 39.95 -31.73 -7.27
CA SER A 873 40.52 -30.56 -7.94
C SER A 873 41.81 -30.07 -7.29
N TYR A 874 41.87 -29.96 -5.98
CA TYR A 874 43.09 -29.52 -5.27
C TYR A 874 44.22 -30.54 -5.37
N GLU A 875 43.92 -31.84 -5.31
CA GLU A 875 44.90 -32.90 -5.50
C GLU A 875 45.49 -32.90 -6.93
N ALA A 876 44.65 -32.67 -7.94
CA ALA A 876 45.09 -32.54 -9.34
C ALA A 876 46.01 -31.31 -9.51
N GLN A 877 45.60 -30.15 -8.93
CA GLN A 877 46.42 -28.92 -8.98
C GLN A 877 47.76 -29.07 -8.25
N LEU A 878 47.78 -29.70 -7.05
CA LEU A 878 48.99 -29.97 -6.28
C LEU A 878 49.93 -30.90 -7.04
N LYS A 879 49.36 -31.93 -7.72
CA LYS A 879 50.16 -32.85 -8.54
C LYS A 879 50.80 -32.11 -9.74
N ALA A 880 50.05 -31.24 -10.40
CA ALA A 880 50.58 -30.43 -11.48
C ALA A 880 51.70 -29.48 -11.01
N LEU A 881 51.50 -28.74 -9.89
CA LEU A 881 52.48 -27.80 -9.34
C LEU A 881 53.74 -28.49 -8.81
N LYS A 882 53.61 -29.68 -8.22
CA LYS A 882 54.78 -30.47 -7.71
C LYS A 882 55.56 -31.16 -8.83
N SER A 883 54.97 -31.23 -10.03
CA SER A 883 55.65 -31.77 -11.22
C SER A 883 56.37 -30.68 -12.06
N MET A 884 56.17 -29.43 -11.72
CA MET A 884 56.87 -28.27 -12.23
C MET A 884 58.21 -28.07 -11.46
#